data_3324ecff5a62b07fb34bdd4b93a558e7
#
_entry.id   3324ecff5a62b07fb34bdd4b93a558e7
#
_cell.length_a   1.000
_cell.length_b   1.000
_cell.length_c   1.000
_cell.angle_alpha   90.00
_cell.angle_beta   90.00
_cell.angle_gamma   90.00
#
_symmetry.space_group_name_H-M   'P 1'
#
loop_
_entity.id
_entity.type
_entity.pdbx_description
1 polymer ?
#
loop_
_entity_poly.entity_id
_entity_poly.type
_entity_poly.pdbx_seq_one_letter_code
_entity_poly.pdbx_strand_id
1 'polypeptide(L)'
;MQYPAPSAVALAVAAVLFCAASGAETLNKQAPSSNESPETSAVVTVKDRADNGLDGKSTLDEQMIRRTPSADGNLSDLVKSNPAVRLEGLDEGFSGGEIKPSKISIYGAESEQTAFLIDGININNDLDPSSGLFDGSVGVLPGMSSEQAYFFDAAMLAGITVYDNNVPASLGGFTGGAVVADTLSYNGVNGGQLRYRTSRSSWTSQKVDPNINEFLQQARPEGGKAIYQPDFVKHSYSGQWQQGINDELGMVLAFGQRRSSIRQSRIMDAEGTVDSQDQSRRSDNLLLNLAWTPDPLTRIDWDWRYSAYSEGLFMGENIDNDFEDSHLALGSTLSLEREFSLGSLSLKAAYDSFEDERHSQSDTVLVISDADTGLDYQKGGYGDSRLKQRNLQLLADVSFKRLYWGDVSHSLETGLSFQQTDYDFYRPREVNQEIRLIMSGMEMPLDEQTVLAGSIDTRHRNSAAYLQDTIKFGSWQFRPGLRLEHDDYLDNLNLAPRLALNWDVVEGTRVDIGLNRYYGRSFASMKLADEILKLSQDHTRRYESIKDLKTPFSDELTLALHQNLGNLSLSGRYTLRDYRDRLVTHRSQVGSVKVDDYRNGEDYKVHVYTLQLNNIAPLTLGASQWEWSLAADWLETDRNDLDKAMNPDEAVMLDGAMMSRRQMEQKVNSSQEEWMVRLGLDMELPAWNITWGNKLYVKAPVRGYESVNSQAALEMYRSYDFGSHTQWDSRIRWEPQALGGEVYLQLDINNVLNQVRQYSLKANQNGEYGLYTPGRQFWLEVGYRF
;
A
#
# COMPACT_ATOMS: atom_id res chain seq x y z
N MET A 1 -22.21 -28.43 11.63
CA MET A 1 -22.82 -27.29 10.93
C MET A 1 -23.12 -26.22 11.97
N GLN A 2 -22.16 -25.35 12.26
CA GLN A 2 -22.42 -24.12 13.02
C GLN A 2 -22.68 -23.03 11.98
N TYR A 3 -23.82 -22.34 12.09
CA TYR A 3 -24.12 -21.18 11.27
C TYR A 3 -23.07 -20.10 11.58
N PRO A 4 -22.42 -19.49 10.59
CA PRO A 4 -21.53 -18.34 10.84
C PRO A 4 -22.37 -17.22 11.48
N ALA A 5 -21.84 -16.61 12.52
CA ALA A 5 -22.42 -15.41 13.13
C ALA A 5 -22.61 -14.32 12.04
N PRO A 6 -23.69 -13.53 12.07
CA PRO A 6 -23.89 -12.47 11.11
C PRO A 6 -22.70 -11.51 11.16
N SER A 7 -22.11 -11.22 9.99
CA SER A 7 -20.94 -10.33 9.90
C SER A 7 -21.28 -8.96 10.49
N ALA A 8 -20.29 -8.30 11.13
CA ALA A 8 -20.45 -6.95 11.67
C ALA A 8 -21.03 -5.96 10.64
N VAL A 9 -20.75 -6.20 9.34
CA VAL A 9 -21.29 -5.45 8.21
C VAL A 9 -22.78 -5.67 8.04
N ALA A 10 -23.28 -6.90 8.21
CA ALA A 10 -24.72 -7.18 8.13
C ALA A 10 -25.50 -6.49 9.26
N LEU A 11 -24.91 -6.41 10.46
CA LEU A 11 -25.45 -5.66 11.60
C LEU A 11 -25.44 -4.14 11.35
N ALA A 12 -24.35 -3.60 10.77
CA ALA A 12 -24.24 -2.20 10.42
C ALA A 12 -25.23 -1.79 9.32
N VAL A 13 -25.40 -2.62 8.28
CA VAL A 13 -26.40 -2.39 7.22
C VAL A 13 -27.81 -2.43 7.79
N ALA A 14 -28.12 -3.37 8.68
CA ALA A 14 -29.42 -3.44 9.35
C ALA A 14 -29.68 -2.20 10.23
N ALA A 15 -28.67 -1.70 10.95
CA ALA A 15 -28.77 -0.48 11.76
C ALA A 15 -29.00 0.77 10.91
N VAL A 16 -28.31 0.91 9.78
CA VAL A 16 -28.49 2.04 8.84
C VAL A 16 -29.87 2.02 8.21
N LEU A 17 -30.36 0.84 7.79
CA LEU A 17 -31.70 0.68 7.21
C LEU A 17 -32.80 0.94 8.25
N PHE A 18 -32.59 0.57 9.51
CA PHE A 18 -33.56 0.80 10.59
C PHE A 18 -33.65 2.28 10.98
N CYS A 19 -32.51 3.00 10.99
CA CYS A 19 -32.47 4.43 11.26
C CYS A 19 -33.05 5.26 10.09
N ALA A 20 -32.84 4.85 8.85
CA ALA A 20 -33.45 5.50 7.69
C ALA A 20 -34.97 5.37 7.66
N ALA A 21 -35.51 4.23 8.10
CA ALA A 21 -36.95 4.00 8.20
C ALA A 21 -37.61 4.81 9.32
N SER A 22 -36.90 5.07 10.43
CA SER A 22 -37.44 5.88 11.55
C SER A 22 -37.39 7.37 11.33
N GLY A 23 -36.50 7.87 10.43
CA GLY A 23 -36.38 9.28 10.08
C GLY A 23 -37.45 9.79 9.09
N ALA A 24 -38.12 8.91 8.36
CA ALA A 24 -39.09 9.28 7.31
C ALA A 24 -40.49 9.69 7.84
N GLU A 25 -40.82 9.44 9.10
CA GLU A 25 -42.16 9.74 9.64
C GLU A 25 -42.34 11.14 10.25
N THR A 26 -41.32 11.98 10.34
CA THR A 26 -41.43 13.30 11.03
C THR A 26 -41.30 14.54 10.15
N LEU A 27 -41.22 14.41 8.82
CA LEU A 27 -41.13 15.55 7.91
C LEU A 27 -42.40 15.78 7.07
N ASN A 28 -43.54 16.00 7.75
CA ASN A 28 -44.68 16.56 7.08
C ASN A 28 -45.35 17.61 7.96
N LYS A 29 -44.78 18.85 8.01
CA LYS A 29 -45.54 20.08 8.25
C LYS A 29 -44.69 21.34 8.04
N GLN A 30 -45.21 22.19 7.14
CA GLN A 30 -45.01 23.61 6.98
C GLN A 30 -43.81 24.11 6.19
N ALA A 31 -44.06 24.41 4.92
CA ALA A 31 -43.33 25.37 4.15
C ALA A 31 -43.70 26.81 4.56
N PRO A 32 -42.77 27.74 4.73
CA PRO A 32 -42.95 29.15 4.51
C PRO A 32 -42.38 29.55 3.14
N SER A 33 -43.19 30.22 2.37
CA SER A 33 -42.83 30.89 1.14
C SER A 33 -41.83 32.06 1.43
N SER A 34 -40.65 31.99 0.87
CA SER A 34 -39.87 33.19 0.54
C SER A 34 -38.96 32.87 -0.65
N ASN A 35 -39.14 33.67 -1.71
CA ASN A 35 -38.29 33.77 -2.86
C ASN A 35 -36.90 34.25 -2.44
N GLU A 36 -35.96 33.36 -2.26
CA GLU A 36 -34.53 33.63 -2.36
C GLU A 36 -33.95 32.58 -3.31
N SER A 37 -33.35 33.11 -4.37
CA SER A 37 -32.56 32.29 -5.32
C SER A 37 -31.52 31.49 -4.52
N PRO A 38 -31.31 30.21 -4.78
CA PRO A 38 -30.20 29.50 -4.14
C PRO A 38 -28.91 30.21 -4.55
N GLU A 39 -28.24 30.83 -3.60
CA GLU A 39 -26.83 31.16 -3.76
C GLU A 39 -26.13 29.86 -4.08
N THR A 40 -25.64 29.77 -5.31
CA THR A 40 -24.70 28.75 -5.74
C THR A 40 -23.54 28.88 -4.77
N SER A 41 -23.48 28.00 -3.77
CA SER A 41 -22.28 27.80 -2.97
C SER A 41 -21.16 27.57 -3.97
N ALA A 42 -20.27 28.57 -4.08
CA ALA A 42 -19.07 28.43 -4.87
C ALA A 42 -18.33 27.23 -4.31
N VAL A 43 -18.40 26.12 -5.02
CA VAL A 43 -17.61 24.92 -4.74
C VAL A 43 -16.16 25.36 -4.88
N VAL A 44 -15.52 25.60 -3.75
CA VAL A 44 -14.07 25.84 -3.71
C VAL A 44 -13.44 24.50 -4.07
N THR A 45 -13.19 24.31 -5.36
CA THR A 45 -12.41 23.20 -5.84
C THR A 45 -11.00 23.37 -5.29
N VAL A 46 -10.69 22.67 -4.21
CA VAL A 46 -9.32 22.56 -3.74
C VAL A 46 -8.61 21.71 -4.79
N LYS A 47 -7.89 22.39 -5.66
CA LYS A 47 -7.01 21.73 -6.62
C LYS A 47 -5.88 21.06 -5.87
N ASP A 48 -5.39 19.95 -6.44
CA ASP A 48 -4.00 19.52 -6.27
C ASP A 48 -3.11 20.63 -6.83
N ARG A 49 -3.06 21.74 -6.10
CA ARG A 49 -2.07 22.76 -6.29
C ARG A 49 -0.78 22.10 -5.85
N ALA A 50 0.22 22.09 -6.72
CA ALA A 50 1.60 22.03 -6.26
C ALA A 50 1.64 22.91 -5.01
N ASP A 51 1.73 22.26 -3.83
CA ASP A 51 1.45 22.91 -2.57
C ASP A 51 2.31 24.17 -2.49
N ASN A 52 1.67 25.34 -2.39
CA ASN A 52 2.40 26.60 -2.28
C ASN A 52 3.11 26.73 -0.93
N GLY A 53 3.15 25.63 -0.14
CA GLY A 53 3.82 25.50 1.14
C GLY A 53 5.27 25.02 1.01
N LEU A 54 5.88 24.86 2.17
CA LEU A 54 7.24 24.33 2.31
C LEU A 54 7.29 22.79 2.23
N ASP A 55 6.13 22.14 2.40
CA ASP A 55 6.02 20.69 2.37
C ASP A 55 5.91 20.19 0.92
N GLY A 56 6.70 19.18 0.60
CA GLY A 56 6.50 18.40 -0.61
C GLY A 56 5.43 17.35 -0.39
N LYS A 57 4.18 17.75 -0.61
CA LYS A 57 3.03 16.87 -0.46
C LYS A 57 2.06 17.02 -1.61
N SER A 58 1.32 15.96 -1.88
CA SER A 58 0.14 15.98 -2.75
C SER A 58 -1.05 15.42 -2.02
N THR A 59 -2.18 16.11 -2.09
CA THR A 59 -3.40 15.72 -1.38
C THR A 59 -4.50 15.42 -2.40
N LEU A 60 -5.16 14.29 -2.22
CA LEU A 60 -6.41 13.92 -2.86
C LEU A 60 -7.54 14.16 -1.86
N ASP A 61 -8.38 15.13 -2.10
CA ASP A 61 -9.59 15.34 -1.32
C ASP A 61 -10.71 14.37 -1.72
N GLU A 62 -11.83 14.40 -1.00
CA GLU A 62 -12.99 13.53 -1.25
C GLU A 62 -13.52 13.67 -2.70
N GLN A 63 -13.51 14.88 -3.28
CA GLN A 63 -13.97 15.10 -4.66
C GLN A 63 -13.00 14.49 -5.68
N MET A 64 -11.70 14.65 -5.47
CA MET A 64 -10.65 14.05 -6.30
C MET A 64 -10.69 12.52 -6.21
N ILE A 65 -10.88 11.96 -5.01
CA ILE A 65 -11.08 10.52 -4.81
C ILE A 65 -12.28 10.01 -5.61
N ARG A 66 -13.39 10.74 -5.60
CA ARG A 66 -14.60 10.36 -6.37
C ARG A 66 -14.40 10.39 -7.88
N ARG A 67 -13.53 11.27 -8.40
CA ARG A 67 -13.26 11.42 -9.86
C ARG A 67 -12.18 10.48 -10.35
N THR A 68 -11.26 10.05 -9.48
CA THR A 68 -10.12 9.23 -9.86
C THR A 68 -10.56 7.80 -10.22
N PRO A 69 -10.29 7.33 -11.46
CA PRO A 69 -10.52 5.93 -11.82
C PRO A 69 -9.69 5.01 -10.94
N SER A 70 -10.31 3.95 -10.41
CA SER A 70 -9.63 2.96 -9.60
C SER A 70 -10.16 1.55 -9.89
N ALA A 71 -9.30 0.53 -9.80
CA ALA A 71 -9.70 -0.86 -9.98
C ALA A 71 -10.44 -1.37 -8.74
N ASP A 72 -9.76 -1.42 -7.61
CA ASP A 72 -10.30 -2.03 -6.38
C ASP A 72 -10.77 -1.02 -5.33
N GLY A 73 -10.58 0.28 -5.58
CA GLY A 73 -11.03 1.36 -4.69
C GLY A 73 -10.26 1.39 -3.36
N ASN A 74 -9.04 0.88 -3.34
CA ASN A 74 -8.16 0.94 -2.19
C ASN A 74 -7.21 2.14 -2.24
N LEU A 75 -6.50 2.40 -1.14
CA LEU A 75 -5.59 3.53 -1.00
C LEU A 75 -4.48 3.51 -2.07
N SER A 76 -3.87 2.36 -2.34
CA SER A 76 -2.77 2.24 -3.31
C SER A 76 -3.19 2.66 -4.72
N ASP A 77 -4.39 2.25 -5.16
CA ASP A 77 -4.95 2.63 -6.46
C ASP A 77 -5.10 4.15 -6.64
N LEU A 78 -5.40 4.86 -5.57
CA LEU A 78 -5.64 6.30 -5.61
C LEU A 78 -4.33 7.10 -5.71
N VAL A 79 -3.26 6.64 -5.06
CA VAL A 79 -1.97 7.36 -5.05
C VAL A 79 -1.08 7.09 -6.26
N LYS A 80 -1.42 6.14 -7.13
CA LYS A 80 -0.62 5.79 -8.33
C LYS A 80 -0.41 6.93 -9.31
N SER A 81 -1.26 7.97 -9.25
CA SER A 81 -1.11 9.18 -10.08
C SER A 81 -0.02 10.14 -9.58
N ASN A 82 0.49 9.98 -8.36
CA ASN A 82 1.58 10.79 -7.84
C ASN A 82 2.91 10.43 -8.53
N PRO A 83 3.68 11.41 -9.07
CA PRO A 83 4.96 11.15 -9.74
C PRO A 83 6.02 10.48 -8.88
N ALA A 84 6.01 10.70 -7.56
CA ALA A 84 6.96 10.09 -6.64
C ALA A 84 6.66 8.60 -6.35
N VAL A 85 5.44 8.14 -6.67
CA VAL A 85 4.94 6.81 -6.30
C VAL A 85 5.18 5.79 -7.41
N ARG A 86 5.66 4.62 -7.01
CA ARG A 86 5.64 3.37 -7.78
C ARG A 86 4.88 2.33 -6.98
N LEU A 87 4.04 1.56 -7.66
CA LEU A 87 3.31 0.45 -7.05
C LEU A 87 4.01 -0.86 -7.41
N GLU A 88 4.28 -1.66 -6.40
CA GLU A 88 4.78 -3.02 -6.56
C GLU A 88 3.59 -4.00 -6.50
N GLY A 89 3.64 -5.07 -7.28
CA GLY A 89 2.62 -6.11 -7.29
C GLY A 89 1.38 -5.84 -8.17
N LEU A 90 1.14 -4.62 -8.66
CA LEU A 90 0.02 -4.34 -9.59
C LEU A 90 0.18 -5.01 -10.95
N ASP A 91 1.41 -5.25 -11.34
CA ASP A 91 1.75 -5.85 -12.61
C ASP A 91 2.06 -7.35 -12.48
N GLU A 92 1.81 -7.96 -11.30
CA GLU A 92 2.05 -9.37 -11.05
C GLU A 92 0.98 -10.23 -11.73
N GLY A 93 1.23 -10.59 -12.96
CA GLY A 93 0.48 -11.58 -13.71
C GLY A 93 -0.99 -11.21 -13.99
N PHE A 94 -1.78 -12.23 -14.25
CA PHE A 94 -3.22 -12.11 -14.46
C PHE A 94 -3.98 -12.30 -13.15
N SER A 95 -3.56 -11.59 -12.11
CA SER A 95 -4.14 -11.66 -10.76
C SER A 95 -5.40 -10.80 -10.59
N GLY A 96 -6.24 -10.70 -11.62
CA GLY A 96 -7.42 -9.84 -11.65
C GLY A 96 -8.46 -10.10 -10.56
N GLY A 97 -8.41 -11.26 -9.91
CA GLY A 97 -9.27 -11.63 -8.78
C GLY A 97 -8.81 -11.11 -7.42
N GLU A 98 -7.57 -10.66 -7.28
CA GLU A 98 -7.05 -10.17 -5.99
C GLU A 98 -7.68 -8.84 -5.59
N ILE A 99 -7.80 -8.62 -4.27
CA ILE A 99 -8.39 -7.41 -3.67
C ILE A 99 -7.49 -6.75 -2.61
N LYS A 100 -6.32 -7.33 -2.34
CA LYS A 100 -5.32 -6.80 -1.41
C LYS A 100 -4.69 -5.53 -1.99
N PRO A 101 -4.41 -4.49 -1.18
CA PRO A 101 -3.70 -3.31 -1.65
C PRO A 101 -2.29 -3.62 -2.14
N SER A 102 -1.83 -2.92 -3.18
CA SER A 102 -0.45 -3.03 -3.65
C SER A 102 0.54 -2.31 -2.74
N LYS A 103 1.78 -2.77 -2.72
CA LYS A 103 2.88 -2.14 -2.00
C LYS A 103 3.24 -0.80 -2.65
N ILE A 104 3.66 0.17 -1.83
CA ILE A 104 3.96 1.53 -2.28
C ILE A 104 5.42 1.85 -2.03
N SER A 105 6.17 2.14 -3.09
CA SER A 105 7.52 2.71 -3.07
C SER A 105 7.47 4.20 -3.38
N ILE A 106 8.19 5.02 -2.62
CA ILE A 106 8.27 6.47 -2.84
C ILE A 106 9.73 6.84 -3.11
N TYR A 107 9.99 7.50 -4.26
CA TYR A 107 11.33 7.90 -4.72
C TYR A 107 12.35 6.77 -4.72
N GLY A 108 11.95 5.55 -5.13
CA GLY A 108 12.84 4.41 -5.25
C GLY A 108 13.32 3.83 -3.92
N ALA A 109 12.70 4.21 -2.80
CA ALA A 109 12.88 3.54 -1.52
C ALA A 109 12.32 2.11 -1.59
N GLU A 110 12.79 1.24 -0.71
CA GLU A 110 12.14 -0.04 -0.47
C GLU A 110 10.72 0.21 0.08
N SER A 111 9.73 -0.55 -0.36
CA SER A 111 8.33 -0.36 0.04
C SER A 111 8.12 -0.48 1.55
N GLU A 112 8.94 -1.27 2.23
CA GLU A 112 9.00 -1.42 3.69
C GLU A 112 9.38 -0.12 4.42
N GLN A 113 10.00 0.82 3.70
CA GLN A 113 10.41 2.13 4.19
C GLN A 113 9.40 3.23 3.94
N THR A 114 8.18 2.88 3.51
CA THR A 114 7.04 3.81 3.41
C THR A 114 6.24 3.79 4.72
N ALA A 115 6.01 4.97 5.30
CA ALA A 115 5.13 5.09 6.46
C ALA A 115 3.68 5.21 6.02
N PHE A 116 2.79 4.46 6.66
CA PHE A 116 1.34 4.57 6.52
C PHE A 116 0.74 5.13 7.81
N LEU A 117 -0.02 6.21 7.70
CA LEU A 117 -0.69 6.83 8.83
C LEU A 117 -2.18 6.98 8.56
N ILE A 118 -3.00 6.81 9.60
CA ILE A 118 -4.42 7.16 9.61
C ILE A 118 -4.63 8.20 10.70
N ASP A 119 -5.13 9.38 10.33
CA ASP A 119 -5.35 10.51 11.22
C ASP A 119 -4.09 10.88 12.04
N GLY A 120 -2.90 10.68 11.43
CA GLY A 120 -1.59 10.92 12.03
C GLY A 120 -1.05 9.78 12.92
N ILE A 121 -1.78 8.68 13.08
CA ILE A 121 -1.36 7.48 13.82
C ILE A 121 -0.71 6.48 12.87
N ASN A 122 0.46 5.97 13.24
CA ASN A 122 1.17 4.95 12.43
C ASN A 122 0.41 3.62 12.46
N ILE A 123 0.08 3.10 11.28
CA ILE A 123 -0.69 1.86 11.09
C ILE A 123 0.07 0.82 10.26
N ASN A 124 1.38 0.90 10.19
CA ASN A 124 2.16 -0.14 9.53
C ASN A 124 2.00 -1.47 10.27
N ASN A 125 1.67 -2.53 9.54
CA ASN A 125 1.79 -3.89 10.03
C ASN A 125 3.24 -4.35 9.80
N ASP A 126 3.99 -4.58 10.88
CA ASP A 126 5.40 -4.96 10.80
C ASP A 126 5.60 -6.46 10.51
N LEU A 127 4.52 -7.22 10.56
CA LEU A 127 4.51 -8.66 10.38
C LEU A 127 3.79 -8.99 9.06
N ASP A 128 4.43 -9.77 8.20
CA ASP A 128 3.83 -10.23 6.94
C ASP A 128 3.41 -11.69 7.09
N PRO A 129 2.10 -12.00 7.09
CA PRO A 129 1.60 -13.36 7.23
C PRO A 129 1.98 -14.25 6.05
N SER A 130 2.25 -13.67 4.90
CA SER A 130 2.71 -14.39 3.71
C SER A 130 4.20 -14.74 3.73
N SER A 131 4.93 -14.29 4.75
CA SER A 131 6.34 -14.66 4.93
C SER A 131 6.47 -16.11 5.42
N GLY A 132 7.64 -16.71 5.19
CA GLY A 132 7.94 -18.09 5.62
C GLY A 132 7.81 -18.37 7.12
N LEU A 133 7.51 -17.36 7.96
CA LEU A 133 7.21 -17.53 9.38
C LEU A 133 5.97 -18.38 9.64
N PHE A 134 5.00 -18.36 8.74
CA PHE A 134 3.75 -19.09 8.89
C PHE A 134 3.80 -20.52 8.33
N ASP A 135 4.62 -20.77 7.32
CA ASP A 135 4.61 -22.04 6.60
C ASP A 135 5.44 -23.15 7.28
N GLY A 136 6.12 -22.83 8.38
CA GLY A 136 7.02 -23.78 9.03
C GLY A 136 8.30 -24.06 8.26
N SER A 137 8.41 -23.57 7.02
CA SER A 137 9.63 -23.69 6.26
C SER A 137 10.72 -22.82 6.87
N VAL A 138 11.87 -23.38 7.07
CA VAL A 138 13.00 -22.73 7.74
C VAL A 138 13.95 -22.10 6.73
N GLY A 139 13.55 -22.16 5.49
CA GLY A 139 14.40 -21.78 4.37
C GLY A 139 14.54 -20.29 4.14
N VAL A 140 13.67 -19.49 4.71
CA VAL A 140 13.56 -18.07 4.36
C VAL A 140 13.65 -17.23 5.63
N LEU A 141 14.58 -16.28 5.68
CA LEU A 141 14.52 -15.20 6.65
C LEU A 141 13.26 -14.39 6.38
N PRO A 142 12.45 -14.11 7.41
CA PRO A 142 11.29 -13.25 7.24
C PRO A 142 11.73 -11.89 6.72
N GLY A 143 11.09 -11.46 5.65
CA GLY A 143 11.25 -10.10 5.14
C GLY A 143 10.61 -9.08 6.06
N MET A 144 10.96 -7.83 5.88
CA MET A 144 10.25 -6.71 6.48
C MET A 144 8.91 -6.55 5.77
N SER A 145 7.87 -6.23 6.52
CA SER A 145 6.55 -6.00 5.95
C SER A 145 6.42 -4.58 5.38
N SER A 146 5.86 -4.49 4.19
CA SER A 146 5.41 -3.25 3.56
C SER A 146 3.89 -3.05 3.67
N GLU A 147 3.24 -3.84 4.50
CA GLU A 147 1.77 -3.89 4.61
C GLU A 147 1.22 -2.73 5.43
N GLN A 148 0.06 -2.23 5.00
CA GLN A 148 -0.81 -1.39 5.81
C GLN A 148 -1.79 -2.29 6.58
N ALA A 149 -2.06 -1.96 7.86
CA ALA A 149 -2.90 -2.82 8.68
C ALA A 149 -4.40 -2.67 8.39
N TYR A 150 -4.86 -1.55 7.83
CA TYR A 150 -6.26 -1.32 7.51
C TYR A 150 -6.45 -1.25 6.00
N PHE A 151 -7.27 -2.16 5.46
CA PHE A 151 -7.58 -2.21 4.02
C PHE A 151 -8.83 -1.41 3.69
N PHE A 152 -8.86 -0.14 4.09
CA PHE A 152 -10.01 0.72 3.93
C PHE A 152 -10.42 0.91 2.46
N ASP A 153 -11.73 0.99 2.27
CA ASP A 153 -12.33 1.44 1.02
C ASP A 153 -12.19 2.98 0.90
N ALA A 154 -11.96 3.46 -0.30
CA ALA A 154 -11.90 4.89 -0.60
C ALA A 154 -13.13 5.68 -0.08
N ALA A 155 -14.29 5.00 0.08
CA ALA A 155 -15.50 5.59 0.64
C ALA A 155 -15.41 5.98 2.13
N MET A 156 -14.42 5.46 2.83
CA MET A 156 -14.22 5.71 4.26
C MET A 156 -13.26 6.85 4.52
N LEU A 157 -12.68 7.44 3.47
CA LEU A 157 -11.63 8.44 3.53
C LEU A 157 -12.16 9.83 3.16
N ALA A 158 -11.81 10.82 3.95
CA ALA A 158 -12.01 12.25 3.66
C ALA A 158 -10.89 12.79 2.75
N GLY A 159 -9.69 12.22 2.85
CA GLY A 159 -8.55 12.62 2.04
C GLY A 159 -7.37 11.66 2.15
N ILE A 160 -6.42 11.80 1.22
CA ILE A 160 -5.15 11.10 1.23
C ILE A 160 -4.06 12.10 0.90
N THR A 161 -3.03 12.18 1.73
CA THR A 161 -1.85 13.03 1.50
C THR A 161 -0.61 12.15 1.36
N VAL A 162 0.11 12.31 0.27
CA VAL A 162 1.44 11.70 0.06
C VAL A 162 2.50 12.75 0.34
N TYR A 163 3.33 12.51 1.34
CA TYR A 163 4.52 13.30 1.64
C TYR A 163 5.72 12.64 0.97
N ASP A 164 6.27 13.29 -0.02
CA ASP A 164 7.33 12.71 -0.84
C ASP A 164 8.69 13.44 -0.70
N ASN A 165 8.71 14.74 -0.42
CA ASN A 165 9.94 15.52 -0.19
C ASN A 165 9.68 16.68 0.79
N ASN A 166 10.73 17.31 1.29
CA ASN A 166 10.62 18.41 2.27
C ASN A 166 9.65 18.11 3.42
N VAL A 167 9.63 16.85 3.88
CA VAL A 167 8.68 16.39 4.88
C VAL A 167 8.95 17.08 6.21
N PRO A 168 7.92 17.62 6.92
CA PRO A 168 8.10 18.33 8.18
C PRO A 168 8.67 17.44 9.29
N ALA A 169 9.27 18.07 10.32
CA ALA A 169 9.90 17.36 11.43
C ALA A 169 8.90 16.58 12.31
N SER A 170 7.60 16.88 12.22
CA SER A 170 6.54 16.14 12.90
C SER A 170 6.42 14.70 12.43
N LEU A 171 6.77 14.38 11.16
CA LEU A 171 6.70 13.04 10.59
C LEU A 171 8.07 12.34 10.57
N GLY A 172 8.09 11.05 10.88
CA GLY A 172 9.28 10.21 10.89
C GLY A 172 8.97 8.73 10.65
N GLY A 173 9.98 7.87 10.78
CA GLY A 173 9.83 6.43 10.61
C GLY A 173 9.75 5.99 9.14
N PHE A 174 10.44 6.67 8.22
CA PHE A 174 10.53 6.32 6.79
C PHE A 174 11.85 6.83 6.19
N THR A 175 12.31 6.22 5.12
CA THR A 175 13.38 6.75 4.27
C THR A 175 12.85 7.23 2.93
N GLY A 176 11.74 6.69 2.44
CA GLY A 176 11.08 7.07 1.19
C GLY A 176 10.15 8.26 1.35
N GLY A 177 9.11 8.08 2.12
CA GLY A 177 8.05 9.07 2.34
C GLY A 177 6.93 8.51 3.19
N ALA A 178 5.82 9.26 3.28
CA ALA A 178 4.66 8.87 4.07
C ALA A 178 3.36 9.03 3.28
N VAL A 179 2.44 8.09 3.48
CA VAL A 179 1.06 8.16 3.00
C VAL A 179 0.16 8.35 4.22
N VAL A 180 -0.52 9.47 4.29
CA VAL A 180 -1.44 9.83 5.37
C VAL A 180 -2.85 9.78 4.83
N ALA A 181 -3.69 8.93 5.39
CA ALA A 181 -5.11 8.86 5.09
C ALA A 181 -5.89 9.57 6.22
N ASP A 182 -6.77 10.48 5.85
CA ASP A 182 -7.68 11.12 6.78
C ASP A 182 -9.04 10.42 6.68
N THR A 183 -9.57 9.93 7.81
CA THR A 183 -10.87 9.27 7.85
C THR A 183 -12.01 10.28 7.89
N LEU A 184 -13.22 9.80 7.56
CA LEU A 184 -14.41 10.62 7.64
C LEU A 184 -14.69 11.01 9.10
N SER A 185 -14.86 12.30 9.35
CA SER A 185 -15.29 12.85 10.63
C SER A 185 -16.47 13.82 10.43
N TYR A 186 -17.35 13.93 11.44
CA TYR A 186 -18.55 14.75 11.34
C TYR A 186 -18.19 16.24 11.16
N ASN A 187 -18.74 16.83 10.09
CA ASN A 187 -18.45 18.20 9.66
C ASN A 187 -19.66 19.16 9.73
N GLY A 188 -20.74 18.73 10.40
CA GLY A 188 -21.96 19.54 10.51
C GLY A 188 -23.03 19.25 9.43
N VAL A 189 -22.74 18.38 8.45
CA VAL A 189 -23.67 18.00 7.39
C VAL A 189 -24.26 16.63 7.71
N ASN A 190 -25.60 16.52 7.65
CA ASN A 190 -26.30 15.24 7.82
C ASN A 190 -26.55 14.61 6.45
N GLY A 191 -26.47 13.27 6.38
CA GLY A 191 -26.74 12.54 5.16
C GLY A 191 -25.96 11.24 5.07
N GLY A 192 -26.09 10.55 3.96
CA GLY A 192 -25.40 9.29 3.77
C GLY A 192 -25.32 8.87 2.32
N GLN A 193 -24.59 7.80 2.08
CA GLN A 193 -24.43 7.19 0.76
C GLN A 193 -24.28 5.68 0.88
N LEU A 194 -24.93 4.94 0.01
CA LEU A 194 -24.75 3.50 -0.18
C LEU A 194 -24.25 3.24 -1.59
N ARG A 195 -23.38 2.25 -1.76
CA ARG A 195 -22.80 1.89 -3.06
C ARG A 195 -22.69 0.38 -3.21
N TYR A 196 -22.92 -0.07 -4.43
CA TYR A 196 -22.60 -1.42 -4.87
C TYR A 196 -21.81 -1.38 -6.16
N ARG A 197 -20.72 -2.14 -6.21
CA ARG A 197 -19.80 -2.19 -7.34
C ARG A 197 -19.44 -3.64 -7.67
N THR A 198 -19.29 -3.97 -8.96
CA THR A 198 -18.96 -5.33 -9.39
C THR A 198 -18.10 -5.35 -10.64
N SER A 199 -17.25 -6.38 -10.75
CA SER A 199 -16.49 -6.76 -11.93
C SER A 199 -16.35 -8.29 -12.00
N ARG A 200 -15.99 -8.81 -13.18
CA ARG A 200 -15.78 -10.24 -13.40
C ARG A 200 -14.82 -10.51 -14.54
N SER A 201 -14.27 -11.72 -14.56
CA SER A 201 -13.34 -12.17 -15.60
C SER A 201 -13.91 -12.03 -17.03
N SER A 202 -15.21 -12.31 -17.25
CA SER A 202 -15.84 -12.15 -18.57
C SER A 202 -15.91 -10.68 -19.06
N TRP A 203 -15.68 -9.71 -18.18
CA TRP A 203 -15.54 -8.28 -18.49
C TRP A 203 -14.09 -7.83 -18.50
N THR A 204 -13.14 -8.77 -18.39
CA THR A 204 -11.70 -8.51 -18.39
C THR A 204 -11.07 -9.16 -19.61
N SER A 205 -10.27 -8.40 -20.33
CA SER A 205 -9.50 -8.93 -21.46
C SER A 205 -8.18 -9.48 -20.95
N GLN A 206 -7.99 -10.78 -21.13
CA GLN A 206 -6.73 -11.46 -20.86
C GLN A 206 -6.08 -11.79 -22.21
N LYS A 207 -5.17 -10.93 -22.68
CA LYS A 207 -4.44 -11.18 -23.92
C LYS A 207 -3.03 -11.64 -23.60
N VAL A 208 -2.70 -12.82 -24.06
CA VAL A 208 -1.35 -13.40 -24.03
C VAL A 208 -0.97 -13.82 -25.45
N ASP A 209 0.32 -14.08 -25.65
CA ASP A 209 0.76 -14.73 -26.88
C ASP A 209 0.00 -16.06 -27.10
N PRO A 210 -0.50 -16.35 -28.30
CA PRO A 210 -1.27 -17.58 -28.58
C PRO A 210 -0.55 -18.87 -28.16
N ASN A 211 0.77 -18.93 -28.33
CA ASN A 211 1.57 -20.09 -27.93
C ASN A 211 1.62 -20.24 -26.39
N ILE A 212 1.71 -19.12 -25.68
CA ILE A 212 1.68 -19.08 -24.22
C ILE A 212 0.28 -19.38 -23.70
N ASN A 213 -0.78 -18.91 -24.38
CA ASN A 213 -2.15 -19.17 -23.96
C ASN A 213 -2.50 -20.66 -23.98
N GLU A 214 -2.08 -21.40 -25.00
CA GLU A 214 -2.25 -22.85 -25.04
C GLU A 214 -1.50 -23.53 -23.89
N PHE A 215 -0.28 -23.10 -23.60
CA PHE A 215 0.53 -23.58 -22.49
C PHE A 215 -0.14 -23.29 -21.13
N LEU A 216 -0.60 -22.06 -20.88
CA LEU A 216 -1.30 -21.69 -19.65
C LEU A 216 -2.60 -22.48 -19.43
N GLN A 217 -3.31 -22.87 -20.50
CA GLN A 217 -4.48 -23.73 -20.41
C GLN A 217 -4.15 -25.20 -20.12
N GLN A 218 -2.95 -25.64 -20.50
CA GLN A 218 -2.46 -27.00 -20.30
C GLN A 218 -1.54 -27.13 -19.09
N ALA A 219 -1.01 -26.00 -18.58
CA ALA A 219 -0.12 -25.99 -17.44
C ALA A 219 -0.80 -26.61 -16.22
N ARG A 220 -0.04 -27.35 -15.43
CA ARG A 220 -0.51 -27.86 -14.14
C ARG A 220 -0.92 -26.68 -13.27
N PRO A 221 -2.00 -26.83 -12.51
CA PRO A 221 -2.46 -25.76 -11.64
C PRO A 221 -1.36 -25.39 -10.64
N GLU A 222 -0.97 -24.12 -10.66
CA GLU A 222 -0.17 -23.54 -9.60
C GLU A 222 -1.11 -23.03 -8.53
N GLY A 223 -1.02 -23.61 -7.35
CA GLY A 223 -1.83 -23.20 -6.22
C GLY A 223 -1.22 -22.08 -5.42
N GLY A 224 -1.92 -21.66 -4.41
CA GLY A 224 -1.56 -20.53 -3.60
C GLY A 224 -2.05 -19.22 -4.23
N LYS A 225 -1.24 -18.18 -4.20
CA LYS A 225 -1.52 -16.91 -4.90
C LYS A 225 -1.19 -17.12 -6.38
N ALA A 226 -2.08 -17.80 -7.09
CA ALA A 226 -1.86 -18.13 -8.49
C ALA A 226 -1.70 -16.85 -9.33
N ILE A 227 -0.61 -16.80 -10.05
CA ILE A 227 -0.23 -15.69 -10.93
C ILE A 227 -1.22 -15.53 -12.10
N TYR A 228 -1.94 -16.61 -12.44
CA TYR A 228 -2.93 -16.64 -13.52
C TYR A 228 -4.31 -16.99 -12.98
N GLN A 229 -5.21 -16.01 -13.01
CA GLN A 229 -6.59 -16.10 -12.52
C GLN A 229 -7.58 -15.89 -13.68
N PRO A 230 -7.83 -16.91 -14.51
CA PRO A 230 -8.67 -16.77 -15.70
C PRO A 230 -10.15 -16.57 -15.41
N ASP A 231 -10.62 -17.00 -14.24
CA ASP A 231 -12.02 -16.92 -13.85
C ASP A 231 -12.18 -16.36 -12.43
N PHE A 232 -12.84 -15.19 -12.33
CA PHE A 232 -13.12 -14.54 -11.07
C PHE A 232 -14.39 -13.68 -11.13
N VAL A 233 -14.97 -13.43 -9.95
CA VAL A 233 -16.05 -12.46 -9.75
C VAL A 233 -15.77 -11.63 -8.51
N LYS A 234 -15.86 -10.30 -8.65
CA LYS A 234 -15.67 -9.33 -7.56
C LYS A 234 -16.94 -8.57 -7.25
N HIS A 235 -17.23 -8.38 -5.97
CA HIS A 235 -18.30 -7.55 -5.44
C HIS A 235 -17.77 -6.62 -4.36
N SER A 236 -18.21 -5.37 -4.38
CA SER A 236 -17.91 -4.38 -3.35
C SER A 236 -19.21 -3.70 -2.91
N TYR A 237 -19.42 -3.61 -1.61
CA TYR A 237 -20.51 -2.91 -0.95
C TYR A 237 -19.90 -1.90 -0.01
N SER A 238 -20.31 -0.65 -0.07
CA SER A 238 -19.85 0.34 0.88
C SER A 238 -20.92 1.38 1.17
N GLY A 239 -20.80 2.03 2.30
CA GLY A 239 -21.69 3.09 2.69
C GLY A 239 -21.13 3.93 3.80
N GLN A 240 -21.66 5.12 3.90
CA GLN A 240 -21.39 6.07 4.98
C GLN A 240 -22.66 6.78 5.39
N TRP A 241 -22.77 7.09 6.67
CA TRP A 241 -23.82 7.89 7.24
C TRP A 241 -23.26 8.83 8.29
N GLN A 242 -23.66 10.08 8.22
CA GLN A 242 -23.26 11.10 9.17
C GLN A 242 -24.48 11.87 9.70
N GLN A 243 -24.48 12.11 11.00
CA GLN A 243 -25.61 12.70 11.70
C GLN A 243 -25.17 13.53 12.90
N GLY A 244 -25.68 14.76 13.00
CA GLY A 244 -25.64 15.52 14.24
C GLY A 244 -26.59 14.92 15.27
N ILE A 245 -26.07 14.58 16.45
CA ILE A 245 -26.87 14.08 17.57
C ILE A 245 -27.47 15.26 18.32
N ASN A 246 -26.69 16.33 18.49
CA ASN A 246 -27.10 17.63 18.99
C ASN A 246 -26.15 18.71 18.43
N ASP A 247 -26.22 19.95 18.92
CA ASP A 247 -25.44 21.08 18.45
C ASP A 247 -23.92 20.91 18.68
N GLU A 248 -23.50 20.05 19.61
CA GLU A 248 -22.11 19.85 20.01
C GLU A 248 -21.55 18.48 19.56
N LEU A 249 -22.41 17.49 19.37
CA LEU A 249 -22.01 16.11 19.12
C LEU A 249 -22.53 15.60 17.79
N GLY A 250 -21.65 15.11 16.97
CA GLY A 250 -21.97 14.42 15.72
C GLY A 250 -21.32 13.07 15.61
N MET A 251 -21.81 12.26 14.66
CA MET A 251 -21.37 10.90 14.43
C MET A 251 -21.21 10.62 12.94
N VAL A 252 -20.19 9.86 12.59
CA VAL A 252 -20.02 9.22 11.28
C VAL A 252 -19.91 7.72 11.47
N LEU A 253 -20.67 6.98 10.68
CA LEU A 253 -20.55 5.53 10.53
C LEU A 253 -20.25 5.22 9.07
N ALA A 254 -19.14 4.52 8.79
CA ALA A 254 -18.79 4.09 7.44
C ALA A 254 -18.44 2.61 7.44
N PHE A 255 -18.83 1.90 6.38
CA PHE A 255 -18.52 0.49 6.20
C PHE A 255 -18.11 0.19 4.76
N GLY A 256 -17.31 -0.84 4.58
CA GLY A 256 -16.93 -1.38 3.28
C GLY A 256 -16.78 -2.89 3.35
N GLN A 257 -17.29 -3.59 2.35
CA GLN A 257 -17.06 -5.01 2.17
C GLN A 257 -16.65 -5.29 0.73
N ARG A 258 -15.54 -5.99 0.53
CA ARG A 258 -15.09 -6.48 -0.78
C ARG A 258 -15.01 -7.99 -0.73
N ARG A 259 -15.45 -8.65 -1.79
CA ARG A 259 -15.40 -10.11 -1.95
C ARG A 259 -14.92 -10.46 -3.35
N SER A 260 -14.12 -11.50 -3.44
CA SER A 260 -13.73 -12.13 -4.71
C SER A 260 -13.79 -13.64 -4.58
N SER A 261 -14.30 -14.29 -5.62
CA SER A 261 -14.20 -15.74 -5.83
C SER A 261 -13.35 -15.95 -7.08
N ILE A 262 -12.32 -16.77 -6.94
CA ILE A 262 -11.29 -17.03 -7.97
C ILE A 262 -11.27 -18.53 -8.22
N ARG A 263 -11.65 -18.95 -9.43
CA ARG A 263 -11.63 -20.37 -9.78
C ARG A 263 -10.25 -20.79 -10.20
N GLN A 264 -9.71 -21.81 -9.50
CA GLN A 264 -8.38 -22.36 -9.72
C GLN A 264 -8.45 -23.87 -9.86
N SER A 265 -7.53 -24.44 -10.64
CA SER A 265 -7.39 -25.88 -10.76
C SER A 265 -6.47 -26.43 -9.67
N ARG A 266 -6.69 -27.65 -9.23
CA ARG A 266 -5.83 -28.36 -8.26
C ARG A 266 -5.78 -29.86 -8.55
N ILE A 267 -4.73 -30.51 -8.07
CA ILE A 267 -4.61 -31.97 -8.05
C ILE A 267 -5.43 -32.49 -6.86
N MET A 268 -6.29 -33.48 -7.12
CA MET A 268 -7.24 -34.02 -6.12
C MET A 268 -6.72 -35.32 -5.47
N ASP A 269 -5.85 -36.08 -6.18
CA ASP A 269 -5.38 -37.37 -5.73
C ASP A 269 -3.95 -37.64 -6.23
N ALA A 270 -3.36 -38.75 -5.74
CA ALA A 270 -2.02 -39.21 -6.12
C ALA A 270 -1.90 -39.67 -7.59
N GLU A 271 -3.01 -39.96 -8.24
CA GLU A 271 -3.08 -40.31 -9.66
C GLU A 271 -3.00 -39.05 -10.56
N GLY A 272 -2.99 -37.87 -9.97
CA GLY A 272 -2.88 -36.57 -10.68
C GLY A 272 -4.19 -36.13 -11.33
N THR A 273 -5.35 -36.56 -10.79
CA THR A 273 -6.66 -36.10 -11.23
C THR A 273 -6.78 -34.61 -10.94
N VAL A 274 -7.12 -33.80 -11.94
CA VAL A 274 -7.27 -32.35 -11.83
C VAL A 274 -8.76 -31.96 -11.80
N ASP A 275 -9.15 -31.13 -10.83
CA ASP A 275 -10.46 -30.50 -10.76
C ASP A 275 -10.31 -29.02 -10.44
N SER A 276 -11.37 -28.26 -10.59
CA SER A 276 -11.41 -26.83 -10.32
C SER A 276 -12.18 -26.53 -9.04
N GLN A 277 -11.62 -25.68 -8.20
CA GLN A 277 -12.21 -25.23 -6.94
C GLN A 277 -12.06 -23.71 -6.78
N ASP A 278 -12.98 -23.09 -6.04
CA ASP A 278 -12.95 -21.66 -5.80
C ASP A 278 -12.08 -21.33 -4.59
N GLN A 279 -11.12 -20.42 -4.79
CA GLN A 279 -10.45 -19.69 -3.73
C GLN A 279 -11.26 -18.43 -3.41
N SER A 280 -11.31 -18.03 -2.16
CA SER A 280 -12.06 -16.86 -1.71
C SER A 280 -11.13 -15.74 -1.24
N ARG A 281 -11.56 -14.49 -1.45
CA ARG A 281 -10.98 -13.30 -0.84
C ARG A 281 -12.10 -12.48 -0.23
N ARG A 282 -11.89 -11.99 0.97
CA ARG A 282 -12.87 -11.17 1.67
C ARG A 282 -12.20 -10.07 2.48
N SER A 283 -12.71 -8.85 2.37
CA SER A 283 -12.30 -7.71 3.20
C SER A 283 -13.55 -7.03 3.77
N ASP A 284 -13.64 -6.91 5.09
CA ASP A 284 -14.72 -6.24 5.81
C ASP A 284 -14.13 -5.08 6.63
N ASN A 285 -14.68 -3.88 6.47
CA ASN A 285 -14.20 -2.69 7.15
C ASN A 285 -15.34 -1.93 7.81
N LEU A 286 -15.08 -1.34 8.98
CA LEU A 286 -16.00 -0.47 9.70
C LEU A 286 -15.24 0.68 10.35
N LEU A 287 -15.78 1.88 10.25
CA LEU A 287 -15.31 3.09 10.91
C LEU A 287 -16.48 3.71 11.67
N LEU A 288 -16.25 4.08 12.92
CA LEU A 288 -17.14 4.93 13.71
C LEU A 288 -16.33 6.11 14.25
N ASN A 289 -16.78 7.33 13.95
CA ASN A 289 -16.25 8.56 14.53
C ASN A 289 -17.33 9.23 15.37
N LEU A 290 -16.98 9.69 16.55
CA LEU A 290 -17.76 10.59 17.39
C LEU A 290 -17.00 11.91 17.53
N ALA A 291 -17.54 12.98 16.98
CA ALA A 291 -16.96 14.32 17.04
C ALA A 291 -17.74 15.18 18.03
N TRP A 292 -17.07 15.64 19.10
CA TRP A 292 -17.64 16.48 20.14
C TRP A 292 -16.94 17.82 20.20
N THR A 293 -17.72 18.89 20.07
CA THR A 293 -17.26 20.30 20.13
C THR A 293 -17.95 21.03 21.29
N PRO A 294 -17.49 20.81 22.55
CA PRO A 294 -18.13 21.38 23.75
C PRO A 294 -18.08 22.91 23.80
N ASP A 295 -17.13 23.51 23.13
CA ASP A 295 -16.98 24.93 22.93
C ASP A 295 -16.24 25.22 21.60
N PRO A 296 -16.30 26.46 21.06
CA PRO A 296 -15.67 26.77 19.76
C PRO A 296 -14.15 26.62 19.68
N LEU A 297 -13.48 26.45 20.82
CA LEU A 297 -12.02 26.31 20.92
C LEU A 297 -11.57 24.87 21.16
N THR A 298 -12.52 23.95 21.40
CA THR A 298 -12.22 22.55 21.76
C THR A 298 -12.95 21.60 20.83
N ARG A 299 -12.19 20.68 20.25
CA ARG A 299 -12.71 19.55 19.49
C ARG A 299 -12.13 18.25 20.05
N ILE A 300 -12.99 17.25 20.23
CA ILE A 300 -12.64 15.92 20.67
C ILE A 300 -13.21 14.95 19.65
N ASP A 301 -12.35 14.15 19.03
CA ASP A 301 -12.75 13.06 18.13
C ASP A 301 -12.41 11.73 18.79
N TRP A 302 -13.34 10.79 18.74
CA TRP A 302 -13.14 9.43 19.19
C TRP A 302 -13.47 8.46 18.05
N ASP A 303 -12.42 7.80 17.55
CA ASP A 303 -12.49 6.92 16.39
C ASP A 303 -12.36 5.46 16.79
N TRP A 304 -13.16 4.60 16.17
CA TRP A 304 -12.99 3.14 16.19
C TRP A 304 -12.84 2.63 14.77
N ARG A 305 -11.88 1.78 14.59
CA ARG A 305 -11.50 1.16 13.32
C ARG A 305 -11.55 -0.35 13.43
N TYR A 306 -12.18 -0.97 12.47
CA TYR A 306 -12.17 -2.41 12.26
C TYR A 306 -11.85 -2.71 10.81
N SER A 307 -10.90 -3.61 10.55
CA SER A 307 -10.58 -4.14 9.23
C SER A 307 -10.28 -5.62 9.37
N ALA A 308 -11.02 -6.46 8.68
CA ALA A 308 -10.76 -7.89 8.60
C ALA A 308 -10.55 -8.28 7.14
N TYR A 309 -9.52 -9.06 6.88
CA TYR A 309 -9.24 -9.65 5.59
C TYR A 309 -9.07 -11.15 5.74
N SER A 310 -9.59 -11.94 4.83
CA SER A 310 -9.32 -13.37 4.77
C SER A 310 -9.19 -13.85 3.33
N GLU A 311 -8.34 -14.84 3.14
CA GLU A 311 -8.14 -15.55 1.89
C GLU A 311 -8.17 -17.06 2.13
N GLY A 312 -9.18 -17.72 1.54
CA GLY A 312 -9.27 -19.18 1.49
C GLY A 312 -8.48 -19.68 0.30
N LEU A 313 -7.46 -20.48 0.57
CA LEU A 313 -6.42 -20.87 -0.36
C LEU A 313 -6.24 -22.40 -0.41
N PHE A 314 -5.65 -22.88 -1.48
CA PHE A 314 -5.01 -24.17 -1.62
C PHE A 314 -3.82 -24.04 -2.58
N MET A 315 -2.83 -24.89 -2.46
CA MET A 315 -1.78 -25.02 -3.45
C MET A 315 -2.19 -26.05 -4.49
N GLY A 316 -2.16 -25.70 -5.78
CA GLY A 316 -2.70 -26.54 -6.84
C GLY A 316 -1.99 -27.88 -7.03
N GLU A 317 -0.72 -27.95 -6.67
CA GLU A 317 0.09 -29.18 -6.72
C GLU A 317 0.04 -30.01 -5.44
N ASN A 318 -0.71 -29.56 -4.41
CA ASN A 318 -0.81 -30.21 -3.12
C ASN A 318 -2.20 -30.80 -2.91
N ILE A 319 -2.23 -32.05 -2.46
CA ILE A 319 -3.44 -32.77 -2.09
C ILE A 319 -3.77 -32.45 -0.61
N ASP A 320 -5.06 -32.32 -0.27
CA ASP A 320 -5.52 -32.06 1.12
C ASP A 320 -4.80 -30.87 1.78
N ASN A 321 -4.68 -29.77 1.04
CA ASN A 321 -3.93 -28.58 1.44
C ASN A 321 -4.81 -27.32 1.51
N ASP A 322 -6.03 -27.42 2.00
CA ASP A 322 -6.85 -26.24 2.20
C ASP A 322 -6.37 -25.47 3.44
N PHE A 323 -6.23 -24.15 3.31
CA PHE A 323 -5.87 -23.28 4.41
C PHE A 323 -6.52 -21.89 4.24
N GLU A 324 -6.65 -21.19 5.33
CA GLU A 324 -7.13 -19.81 5.38
C GLU A 324 -6.06 -18.95 6.04
N ASP A 325 -5.63 -17.91 5.34
CA ASP A 325 -4.85 -16.82 5.92
C ASP A 325 -5.80 -15.66 6.21
N SER A 326 -5.75 -15.13 7.42
CA SER A 326 -6.60 -14.03 7.85
C SER A 326 -5.81 -12.93 8.56
N HIS A 327 -6.29 -11.70 8.40
CA HIS A 327 -5.77 -10.52 9.06
C HIS A 327 -6.90 -9.76 9.73
N LEU A 328 -6.75 -9.41 11.01
CA LEU A 328 -7.70 -8.62 11.77
C LEU A 328 -6.99 -7.41 12.38
N ALA A 329 -7.45 -6.21 12.03
CA ALA A 329 -7.03 -4.96 12.64
C ALA A 329 -8.18 -4.31 13.41
N LEU A 330 -7.92 -4.00 14.68
CA LEU A 330 -8.84 -3.28 15.58
C LEU A 330 -8.10 -2.08 16.16
N GLY A 331 -8.69 -0.89 16.08
CA GLY A 331 -8.08 0.31 16.62
C GLY A 331 -9.06 1.29 17.21
N SER A 332 -8.56 2.07 18.14
CA SER A 332 -9.28 3.21 18.70
C SER A 332 -8.32 4.37 18.93
N THR A 333 -8.72 5.57 18.53
CA THR A 333 -7.97 6.81 18.74
C THR A 333 -8.86 7.83 19.43
N LEU A 334 -8.33 8.44 20.48
CA LEU A 334 -8.91 9.61 21.11
C LEU A 334 -8.02 10.81 20.79
N SER A 335 -8.59 11.81 20.13
CA SER A 335 -7.92 13.06 19.75
C SER A 335 -8.56 14.23 20.48
N LEU A 336 -7.74 15.12 21.01
CA LEU A 336 -8.13 16.39 21.60
C LEU A 336 -7.39 17.52 20.88
N GLU A 337 -8.13 18.44 20.29
CA GLU A 337 -7.61 19.70 19.75
C GLU A 337 -8.16 20.86 20.56
N ARG A 338 -7.29 21.74 21.02
CA ARG A 338 -7.70 22.91 21.79
C ARG A 338 -6.89 24.14 21.44
N GLU A 339 -7.59 25.23 21.16
CA GLU A 339 -7.00 26.55 20.97
C GLU A 339 -6.84 27.30 22.30
N PHE A 340 -5.69 27.96 22.45
CA PHE A 340 -5.36 28.82 23.58
C PHE A 340 -4.95 30.20 23.10
N SER A 341 -4.76 31.12 24.08
CA SER A 341 -4.22 32.45 23.79
C SER A 341 -2.84 32.41 23.13
N LEU A 342 -2.00 31.39 23.40
CA LEU A 342 -0.64 31.28 22.91
C LEU A 342 -0.52 30.39 21.65
N GLY A 343 -1.52 29.60 21.29
CA GLY A 343 -1.47 28.66 20.18
C GLY A 343 -2.52 27.58 20.27
N SER A 344 -2.27 26.45 19.63
CA SER A 344 -3.11 25.25 19.69
C SER A 344 -2.32 24.05 20.23
N LEU A 345 -3.03 23.17 20.91
CA LEU A 345 -2.54 21.89 21.41
C LEU A 345 -3.34 20.78 20.74
N SER A 346 -2.63 19.78 20.20
CA SER A 346 -3.22 18.52 19.74
C SER A 346 -2.64 17.38 20.59
N LEU A 347 -3.52 16.59 21.20
CA LEU A 347 -3.16 15.37 21.93
C LEU A 347 -3.86 14.19 21.28
N LYS A 348 -3.12 13.10 21.03
CA LYS A 348 -3.68 11.86 20.50
C LYS A 348 -3.21 10.68 21.33
N ALA A 349 -4.15 9.80 21.66
CA ALA A 349 -3.87 8.51 22.28
C ALA A 349 -4.55 7.43 21.44
N ALA A 350 -3.76 6.48 20.93
CA ALA A 350 -4.25 5.41 20.07
C ALA A 350 -3.79 4.05 20.58
N TYR A 351 -4.69 3.08 20.44
CA TYR A 351 -4.39 1.67 20.64
C TYR A 351 -4.88 0.88 19.44
N ASP A 352 -3.96 0.13 18.82
CA ASP A 352 -4.23 -0.72 17.65
C ASP A 352 -3.75 -2.15 17.95
N SER A 353 -4.52 -3.14 17.52
CA SER A 353 -4.18 -4.56 17.58
C SER A 353 -4.34 -5.17 16.19
N PHE A 354 -3.26 -5.72 15.66
CA PHE A 354 -3.20 -6.44 14.39
C PHE A 354 -2.94 -7.91 14.68
N GLU A 355 -3.70 -8.80 14.07
CA GLU A 355 -3.60 -10.23 14.29
C GLU A 355 -3.66 -10.93 12.93
N ASP A 356 -2.62 -11.69 12.62
CA ASP A 356 -2.48 -12.47 11.41
C ASP A 356 -2.50 -13.95 11.79
N GLU A 357 -3.44 -14.71 11.21
CA GLU A 357 -3.60 -16.13 11.51
C GLU A 357 -3.59 -16.96 10.24
N ARG A 358 -2.91 -18.10 10.31
CA ARG A 358 -3.11 -19.22 9.37
C ARG A 358 -3.86 -20.31 10.07
N HIS A 359 -4.93 -20.77 9.45
CA HIS A 359 -5.65 -21.99 9.81
C HIS A 359 -5.47 -23.01 8.68
N SER A 360 -4.84 -24.14 8.96
CA SER A 360 -4.51 -25.17 8.00
C SER A 360 -5.22 -26.47 8.32
N GLN A 361 -5.61 -27.21 7.28
CA GLN A 361 -6.28 -28.49 7.42
C GLN A 361 -5.34 -29.57 8.01
N SER A 362 -4.03 -29.42 7.88
CA SER A 362 -3.02 -30.38 8.29
C SER A 362 -1.80 -29.71 8.92
N ASP A 363 -1.18 -30.39 9.89
CA ASP A 363 0.11 -30.00 10.50
C ASP A 363 1.28 -30.80 9.91
N THR A 364 1.07 -31.58 8.86
CA THR A 364 2.10 -32.40 8.22
C THR A 364 2.10 -32.17 6.72
N VAL A 365 3.28 -31.93 6.17
CA VAL A 365 3.54 -31.86 4.73
C VAL A 365 4.33 -33.10 4.33
N LEU A 366 3.75 -33.89 3.44
CA LEU A 366 4.41 -35.04 2.81
C LEU A 366 4.82 -34.62 1.39
N VAL A 367 6.12 -34.67 1.10
CA VAL A 367 6.66 -34.53 -0.26
C VAL A 367 6.99 -35.92 -0.73
N ILE A 368 6.27 -36.41 -1.75
CA ILE A 368 6.38 -37.78 -2.25
C ILE A 368 6.95 -37.74 -3.66
N SER A 369 8.07 -38.45 -3.84
CA SER A 369 8.63 -38.75 -5.15
C SER A 369 8.35 -40.20 -5.46
N ASP A 370 7.49 -40.47 -6.43
CA ASP A 370 7.11 -41.84 -6.82
C ASP A 370 7.84 -42.24 -8.10
N ALA A 371 8.93 -43.00 -7.93
CA ALA A 371 9.73 -43.50 -9.04
C ALA A 371 9.02 -44.60 -9.85
N ASP A 372 7.99 -45.23 -9.29
CA ASP A 372 7.26 -46.29 -9.97
C ASP A 372 6.23 -45.70 -10.98
N THR A 373 5.63 -44.58 -10.64
CA THR A 373 4.67 -43.89 -11.52
C THR A 373 5.31 -42.70 -12.25
N GLY A 374 6.45 -42.21 -11.77
CA GLY A 374 7.11 -41.01 -12.26
C GLY A 374 6.37 -39.70 -11.85
N LEU A 375 5.52 -39.75 -10.83
CA LEU A 375 4.77 -38.63 -10.32
C LEU A 375 5.40 -38.10 -9.03
N ASP A 376 5.62 -36.81 -8.97
CA ASP A 376 5.97 -36.09 -7.75
C ASP A 376 4.73 -35.32 -7.30
N TYR A 377 4.35 -35.42 -6.01
CA TYR A 377 3.24 -34.67 -5.46
C TYR A 377 3.47 -34.33 -3.99
N GLN A 378 2.77 -33.32 -3.51
CA GLN A 378 2.76 -32.96 -2.10
C GLN A 378 1.38 -33.20 -1.50
N LYS A 379 1.34 -33.49 -0.21
CA LYS A 379 0.11 -33.71 0.54
C LYS A 379 0.18 -33.05 1.90
N GLY A 380 -0.95 -32.43 2.32
CA GLY A 380 -1.06 -31.81 3.63
C GLY A 380 -0.63 -30.34 3.66
N GLY A 381 -0.48 -29.79 4.86
CA GLY A 381 -0.29 -28.36 5.07
C GLY A 381 0.64 -28.03 6.24
N TYR A 382 0.91 -26.74 6.40
CA TYR A 382 1.93 -26.19 7.32
C TYR A 382 1.39 -25.80 8.69
N GLY A 383 0.23 -26.33 9.10
CA GLY A 383 -0.33 -26.16 10.44
C GLY A 383 -0.87 -24.77 10.73
N ASP A 384 -1.37 -24.63 11.95
CA ASP A 384 -1.90 -23.37 12.46
C ASP A 384 -0.79 -22.51 13.05
N SER A 385 -0.89 -21.19 12.84
CA SER A 385 -0.03 -20.21 13.49
C SER A 385 -0.71 -18.86 13.60
N ARG A 386 -0.26 -18.04 14.55
CA ARG A 386 -0.77 -16.69 14.79
C ARG A 386 0.36 -15.73 15.09
N LEU A 387 0.34 -14.59 14.45
CA LEU A 387 1.15 -13.41 14.76
C LEU A 387 0.25 -12.30 15.26
N LYS A 388 0.67 -11.58 16.30
CA LYS A 388 -0.07 -10.44 16.83
C LYS A 388 0.86 -9.28 17.13
N GLN A 389 0.45 -8.10 16.70
CA GLN A 389 1.09 -6.82 16.98
C GLN A 389 0.10 -5.92 17.72
N ARG A 390 0.52 -5.33 18.84
CA ARG A 390 -0.28 -4.38 19.61
C ARG A 390 0.51 -3.09 19.78
N ASN A 391 -0.06 -1.99 19.31
CA ASN A 391 0.55 -0.66 19.34
C ASN A 391 -0.19 0.24 20.31
N LEU A 392 0.53 0.82 21.27
CA LEU A 392 0.08 1.97 22.05
C LEU A 392 0.85 3.19 21.56
N GLN A 393 0.15 4.23 21.10
CA GLN A 393 0.76 5.46 20.60
C GLN A 393 0.22 6.67 21.35
N LEU A 394 1.11 7.57 21.75
CA LEU A 394 0.80 8.83 22.39
C LEU A 394 1.53 9.95 21.64
N LEU A 395 0.78 10.96 21.20
CA LEU A 395 1.31 12.12 20.48
C LEU A 395 0.83 13.39 21.18
N ALA A 396 1.72 14.37 21.25
CA ALA A 396 1.41 15.70 21.79
C ALA A 396 2.11 16.75 20.92
N ASP A 397 1.34 17.60 20.26
CA ASP A 397 1.82 18.63 19.36
C ASP A 397 1.31 20.00 19.81
N VAL A 398 2.20 20.99 19.78
CA VAL A 398 1.90 22.39 20.10
C VAL A 398 2.31 23.26 18.93
N SER A 399 1.35 24.02 18.40
CA SER A 399 1.58 25.07 17.40
C SER A 399 1.35 26.42 18.02
N PHE A 400 2.40 27.22 18.12
CA PHE A 400 2.32 28.55 18.70
C PHE A 400 1.68 29.55 17.74
N LYS A 401 0.93 30.53 18.27
CA LYS A 401 0.47 31.64 17.46
C LYS A 401 1.66 32.37 16.84
N ARG A 402 1.43 32.83 15.63
CA ARG A 402 2.47 33.56 14.88
C ARG A 402 3.03 34.72 15.67
N LEU A 403 4.33 34.70 15.90
CA LEU A 403 5.10 35.74 16.56
C LEU A 403 5.69 36.68 15.51
N TYR A 404 5.72 37.98 15.79
CA TYR A 404 6.29 38.97 14.90
C TYR A 404 7.50 39.64 15.56
N TRP A 405 8.60 39.66 14.83
CA TRP A 405 9.82 40.37 15.25
C TRP A 405 10.19 41.38 14.15
N GLY A 406 9.65 42.60 14.24
CA GLY A 406 9.65 43.54 13.12
C GLY A 406 8.86 43.00 11.93
N ASP A 407 9.51 42.92 10.76
CA ASP A 407 8.90 42.37 9.52
C ASP A 407 9.03 40.85 9.41
N VAL A 408 9.65 40.20 10.39
CA VAL A 408 9.83 38.73 10.41
C VAL A 408 8.71 38.08 11.20
N SER A 409 8.05 37.10 10.62
CA SER A 409 7.08 36.27 11.34
C SER A 409 7.61 34.87 11.59
N HIS A 410 7.34 34.34 12.78
CA HIS A 410 7.72 33.02 13.25
C HIS A 410 6.46 32.19 13.56
N SER A 411 6.38 30.99 13.05
CA SER A 411 5.35 30.00 13.39
C SER A 411 6.06 28.76 13.94
N LEU A 412 6.18 28.72 15.27
CA LEU A 412 6.91 27.67 15.98
C LEU A 412 5.99 26.48 16.25
N GLU A 413 6.48 25.28 15.99
CA GLU A 413 5.81 24.01 16.25
C GLU A 413 6.75 23.04 16.96
N THR A 414 6.24 22.30 17.92
CA THR A 414 6.99 21.28 18.65
C THR A 414 6.09 20.13 19.06
N GLY A 415 6.64 18.95 19.20
CA GLY A 415 5.86 17.82 19.66
C GLY A 415 6.71 16.67 20.18
N LEU A 416 6.00 15.74 20.81
CA LEU A 416 6.51 14.52 21.38
C LEU A 416 5.68 13.34 20.87
N SER A 417 6.33 12.24 20.58
CA SER A 417 5.65 10.98 20.26
C SER A 417 6.28 9.83 21.03
N PHE A 418 5.43 8.92 21.47
CA PHE A 418 5.81 7.67 22.10
C PHE A 418 5.01 6.54 21.49
N GLN A 419 5.66 5.45 21.11
CA GLN A 419 5.04 4.22 20.65
C GLN A 419 5.62 3.04 21.41
N GLN A 420 4.75 2.18 21.91
CA GLN A 420 5.11 0.85 22.39
C GLN A 420 4.42 -0.18 21.53
N THR A 421 5.19 -1.14 21.04
CA THR A 421 4.71 -2.27 20.23
C THR A 421 5.04 -3.57 20.93
N ASP A 422 4.02 -4.39 21.20
CA ASP A 422 4.15 -5.74 21.70
C ASP A 422 3.85 -6.70 20.55
N TYR A 423 4.78 -7.65 20.30
CA TYR A 423 4.62 -8.70 19.30
C TYR A 423 4.48 -10.05 20.00
N ASP A 424 3.54 -10.87 19.53
CA ASP A 424 3.31 -12.24 20.00
C ASP A 424 3.28 -13.18 18.79
N PHE A 425 3.90 -14.33 18.92
CA PHE A 425 3.76 -15.47 18.01
C PHE A 425 3.25 -16.68 18.77
N TYR A 426 2.37 -17.45 18.15
CA TYR A 426 1.85 -18.68 18.71
C TYR A 426 1.66 -19.75 17.66
N ARG A 427 2.25 -20.92 17.89
CA ARG A 427 2.04 -22.17 17.14
C ARG A 427 1.54 -23.23 18.09
N PRO A 428 0.27 -23.70 17.94
CA PRO A 428 -0.36 -24.61 18.90
C PRO A 428 0.19 -26.04 18.85
N ARG A 429 0.65 -26.47 17.69
CA ARG A 429 1.11 -27.85 17.43
C ARG A 429 2.40 -27.84 16.63
N GLU A 430 3.18 -28.93 16.72
CA GLU A 430 4.36 -29.13 15.86
C GLU A 430 3.94 -29.29 14.40
N VAL A 431 4.79 -28.83 13.50
CA VAL A 431 4.63 -29.02 12.06
C VAL A 431 5.73 -29.91 11.57
N ASN A 432 5.36 -30.99 10.87
CA ASN A 432 6.31 -31.96 10.33
C ASN A 432 6.33 -31.88 8.80
N GLN A 433 7.53 -31.84 8.25
CA GLN A 433 7.76 -31.98 6.82
C GLN A 433 8.54 -33.26 6.60
N GLU A 434 7.99 -34.18 5.80
CA GLU A 434 8.59 -35.45 5.48
C GLU A 434 8.80 -35.55 3.99
N ILE A 435 10.00 -36.00 3.57
CA ILE A 435 10.31 -36.32 2.18
C ILE A 435 10.40 -37.83 2.06
N ARG A 436 9.61 -38.40 1.18
CA ARG A 436 9.52 -39.83 0.95
C ARG A 436 9.75 -40.19 -0.50
N LEU A 437 10.44 -41.30 -0.74
CA LEU A 437 10.61 -41.91 -2.05
C LEU A 437 9.81 -43.23 -2.12
N ILE A 438 8.98 -43.35 -3.15
CA ILE A 438 8.34 -44.64 -3.49
C ILE A 438 9.15 -45.27 -4.62
N MET A 439 9.64 -46.49 -4.41
CA MET A 439 10.37 -47.23 -5.40
C MET A 439 10.11 -48.75 -5.22
N SER A 440 9.71 -49.45 -6.30
CA SER A 440 9.34 -50.87 -6.30
C SER A 440 8.24 -51.20 -5.27
N GLY A 441 7.24 -50.31 -5.11
CA GLY A 441 6.13 -50.46 -4.17
C GLY A 441 6.53 -50.30 -2.70
N MET A 442 7.75 -49.87 -2.42
CA MET A 442 8.25 -49.60 -1.06
C MET A 442 8.36 -48.10 -0.87
N GLU A 443 7.83 -47.61 0.26
CA GLU A 443 7.95 -46.22 0.68
C GLU A 443 9.13 -46.08 1.65
N MET A 444 10.06 -45.16 1.34
CA MET A 444 11.28 -44.94 2.09
C MET A 444 11.35 -43.46 2.52
N PRO A 445 11.49 -43.15 3.83
CA PRO A 445 11.74 -41.79 4.26
C PRO A 445 13.15 -41.36 3.82
N LEU A 446 13.27 -40.19 3.23
CA LEU A 446 14.53 -39.57 2.83
C LEU A 446 14.98 -38.50 3.81
N ASP A 447 14.05 -37.71 4.29
CA ASP A 447 14.32 -36.59 5.21
C ASP A 447 13.09 -36.27 6.05
N GLU A 448 13.31 -35.79 7.25
CA GLU A 448 12.24 -35.36 8.18
C GLU A 448 12.68 -34.10 8.90
N GLN A 449 11.82 -33.09 8.90
CA GLN A 449 12.07 -31.82 9.53
C GLN A 449 10.88 -31.44 10.42
N THR A 450 11.14 -31.03 11.64
CA THR A 450 10.10 -30.64 12.61
C THR A 450 10.29 -29.18 13.02
N VAL A 451 9.19 -28.45 13.02
CA VAL A 451 9.10 -27.12 13.64
C VAL A 451 8.25 -27.23 14.88
N LEU A 452 8.82 -26.85 16.03
CA LEU A 452 8.20 -27.05 17.34
C LEU A 452 7.00 -26.12 17.56
N ALA A 453 6.04 -26.60 18.35
CA ALA A 453 5.03 -25.74 18.97
C ALA A 453 5.69 -24.75 19.92
N GLY A 454 5.11 -23.55 20.07
CA GLY A 454 5.67 -22.56 20.99
C GLY A 454 4.88 -21.25 21.02
N SER A 455 5.22 -20.45 22.02
CA SER A 455 4.74 -19.07 22.16
C SER A 455 5.93 -18.18 22.46
N ILE A 456 6.04 -17.09 21.71
CA ILE A 456 7.15 -16.14 21.80
C ILE A 456 6.55 -14.75 21.86
N ASP A 457 7.06 -13.91 22.76
CA ASP A 457 6.68 -12.52 22.88
C ASP A 457 7.91 -11.62 22.91
N THR A 458 7.79 -10.45 22.27
CA THR A 458 8.82 -9.42 22.30
C THR A 458 8.19 -8.04 22.42
N ARG A 459 8.93 -7.09 22.97
CA ARG A 459 8.48 -5.69 23.13
C ARG A 459 9.48 -4.73 22.54
N HIS A 460 8.94 -3.66 21.97
CA HIS A 460 9.70 -2.57 21.39
C HIS A 460 9.12 -1.22 21.80
N ARG A 461 9.97 -0.21 21.99
CA ARG A 461 9.58 1.17 22.28
C ARG A 461 10.32 2.14 21.40
N ASN A 462 9.58 3.11 20.88
CA ASN A 462 10.13 4.22 20.11
C ASN A 462 9.65 5.53 20.74
N SER A 463 10.54 6.51 20.85
CA SER A 463 10.23 7.85 21.34
C SER A 463 10.85 8.88 20.40
N ALA A 464 10.12 9.96 20.13
CA ALA A 464 10.64 11.05 19.34
C ALA A 464 10.21 12.40 19.89
N ALA A 465 11.04 13.40 19.63
CA ALA A 465 10.74 14.82 19.89
C ALA A 465 11.12 15.63 18.66
N TYR A 466 10.35 16.66 18.36
CA TYR A 466 10.69 17.58 17.27
C TYR A 466 10.46 19.04 17.65
N LEU A 467 11.18 19.91 16.95
CA LEU A 467 11.03 21.35 16.97
C LEU A 467 11.23 21.86 15.55
N GLN A 468 10.31 22.72 15.07
CA GLN A 468 10.47 23.43 13.80
C GLN A 468 9.90 24.84 13.89
N ASP A 469 10.45 25.77 13.11
CA ASP A 469 9.96 27.15 13.00
C ASP A 469 9.77 27.52 11.54
N THR A 470 8.60 27.98 11.17
CA THR A 470 8.36 28.55 9.84
C THR A 470 8.53 30.07 9.90
N ILE A 471 9.67 30.54 9.40
CA ILE A 471 10.10 31.94 9.40
C ILE A 471 9.76 32.55 8.05
N LYS A 472 8.99 33.64 8.05
CA LYS A 472 8.66 34.41 6.84
C LYS A 472 9.23 35.81 6.93
N PHE A 473 10.00 36.19 5.90
CA PHE A 473 10.60 37.50 5.76
C PHE A 473 10.53 37.99 4.30
N GLY A 474 9.69 38.98 4.04
CA GLY A 474 9.47 39.45 2.67
C GLY A 474 9.03 38.33 1.73
N SER A 475 9.81 38.13 0.66
CA SER A 475 9.61 37.07 -0.33
C SER A 475 10.22 35.70 0.05
N TRP A 476 10.83 35.60 1.23
CA TRP A 476 11.48 34.38 1.71
C TRP A 476 10.64 33.69 2.77
N GLN A 477 10.55 32.38 2.66
CA GLN A 477 9.99 31.53 3.70
C GLN A 477 10.96 30.39 3.97
N PHE A 478 11.30 30.18 5.24
CA PHE A 478 12.36 29.28 5.68
C PHE A 478 11.87 28.44 6.84
N ARG A 479 12.06 27.12 6.78
CA ARG A 479 11.65 26.20 7.85
C ARG A 479 12.84 25.35 8.29
N PRO A 480 13.62 25.79 9.29
CA PRO A 480 14.52 24.90 10.02
C PRO A 480 13.71 24.00 10.95
N GLY A 481 14.08 22.75 11.02
CA GLY A 481 13.48 21.75 11.90
C GLY A 481 14.51 20.74 12.35
N LEU A 482 14.23 20.14 13.48
CA LEU A 482 15.05 19.09 14.06
C LEU A 482 14.13 18.03 14.67
N ARG A 483 14.40 16.76 14.38
CA ARG A 483 13.73 15.63 15.00
C ARG A 483 14.78 14.72 15.64
N LEU A 484 14.52 14.29 16.85
CA LEU A 484 15.30 13.36 17.62
C LEU A 484 14.48 12.10 17.83
N GLU A 485 15.02 10.93 17.49
CA GLU A 485 14.34 9.64 17.64
C GLU A 485 15.26 8.66 18.37
N HIS A 486 14.66 7.84 19.22
CA HIS A 486 15.32 6.75 19.92
C HIS A 486 14.42 5.53 19.98
N ASP A 487 14.93 4.37 19.60
CA ASP A 487 14.28 3.08 19.78
C ASP A 487 15.11 2.16 20.67
N ASP A 488 14.45 1.26 21.41
CA ASP A 488 15.09 0.33 22.35
C ASP A 488 15.51 -1.00 21.70
N TYR A 489 15.36 -1.14 20.39
CA TYR A 489 15.76 -2.35 19.65
C TYR A 489 17.19 -2.25 19.10
N LEU A 490 17.44 -1.27 18.23
CA LEU A 490 18.80 -0.97 17.76
C LEU A 490 19.58 -0.10 18.74
N ASP A 491 18.89 0.51 19.71
CA ASP A 491 19.42 1.43 20.73
C ASP A 491 20.19 2.64 20.15
N ASN A 492 19.75 3.07 18.95
CA ASN A 492 20.33 4.20 18.24
C ASN A 492 19.62 5.50 18.60
N LEU A 493 20.41 6.56 18.83
CA LEU A 493 19.90 7.92 18.96
C LEU A 493 20.07 8.63 17.61
N ASN A 494 18.95 8.88 16.93
CA ASN A 494 18.89 9.39 15.57
C ASN A 494 18.56 10.88 15.56
N LEU A 495 19.41 11.70 14.96
CA LEU A 495 19.22 13.13 14.79
C LEU A 495 18.91 13.45 13.34
N ALA A 496 17.69 13.93 13.04
CA ALA A 496 17.19 14.21 11.71
C ALA A 496 16.99 15.72 11.50
N PRO A 497 17.99 16.45 10.96
CA PRO A 497 17.83 17.84 10.56
C PRO A 497 16.91 17.95 9.34
N ARG A 498 16.06 18.96 9.34
CA ARG A 498 15.12 19.30 8.27
C ARG A 498 15.27 20.76 7.91
N LEU A 499 15.39 21.04 6.63
CA LEU A 499 15.51 22.40 6.13
C LEU A 499 14.76 22.56 4.83
N ALA A 500 13.76 23.44 4.81
CA ALA A 500 13.07 23.84 3.59
C ALA A 500 13.10 25.36 3.44
N LEU A 501 13.29 25.82 2.22
CA LEU A 501 13.34 27.22 1.84
C LEU A 501 12.50 27.45 0.59
N ASN A 502 11.62 28.46 0.64
CA ASN A 502 10.91 28.97 -0.53
C ASN A 502 11.30 30.42 -0.75
N TRP A 503 11.52 30.78 -2.00
CA TRP A 503 11.82 32.13 -2.42
C TRP A 503 10.89 32.55 -3.56
N ASP A 504 9.96 33.47 -3.29
CA ASP A 504 9.14 34.10 -4.30
C ASP A 504 9.97 35.17 -5.03
N VAL A 505 10.58 34.80 -6.17
CA VAL A 505 11.54 35.63 -6.91
C VAL A 505 10.85 36.87 -7.49
N VAL A 506 9.73 36.63 -8.15
CA VAL A 506 8.78 37.62 -8.67
C VAL A 506 7.38 37.02 -8.60
N GLU A 507 6.37 37.83 -8.86
CA GLU A 507 4.99 37.36 -8.91
C GLU A 507 4.84 36.17 -9.88
N GLY A 508 4.32 35.06 -9.38
CA GLY A 508 4.13 33.81 -10.14
C GLY A 508 5.38 32.95 -10.31
N THR A 509 6.55 33.35 -9.78
CA THR A 509 7.79 32.56 -9.87
C THR A 509 8.33 32.26 -8.48
N ARG A 510 8.48 30.98 -8.14
CA ARG A 510 9.02 30.50 -6.87
C ARG A 510 10.14 29.49 -7.08
N VAL A 511 11.15 29.57 -6.23
CA VAL A 511 12.22 28.57 -6.10
C VAL A 511 12.13 27.92 -4.74
N ASP A 512 12.16 26.57 -4.70
CA ASP A 512 12.16 25.80 -3.48
C ASP A 512 13.49 25.02 -3.36
N ILE A 513 14.03 24.96 -2.14
CA ILE A 513 15.25 24.23 -1.81
C ILE A 513 14.99 23.43 -0.53
N GLY A 514 15.38 22.16 -0.52
CA GLY A 514 15.28 21.28 0.64
C GLY A 514 16.58 20.54 0.92
N LEU A 515 16.91 20.43 2.21
CA LEU A 515 18.01 19.62 2.72
C LEU A 515 17.52 18.88 3.97
N ASN A 516 17.30 17.57 3.85
CA ASN A 516 16.62 16.82 4.90
C ASN A 516 17.32 15.49 5.15
N ARG A 517 17.23 15.00 6.40
CA ARG A 517 17.56 13.62 6.76
C ARG A 517 16.33 12.92 7.31
N TYR A 518 16.07 11.70 6.84
CA TYR A 518 14.96 10.86 7.27
C TYR A 518 15.52 9.53 7.77
N TYR A 519 15.17 9.14 9.00
CA TYR A 519 15.47 7.81 9.52
C TYR A 519 14.31 6.86 9.26
N GLY A 520 14.64 5.66 8.85
CA GLY A 520 13.69 4.60 8.57
C GLY A 520 13.05 4.03 9.83
N ARG A 521 12.11 3.11 9.60
CA ARG A 521 11.48 2.34 10.68
C ARG A 521 12.54 1.45 11.34
N SER A 522 12.42 1.25 12.65
CA SER A 522 13.12 0.18 13.31
C SER A 522 12.43 -1.15 12.98
N PHE A 523 13.20 -2.16 12.63
CA PHE A 523 12.68 -3.47 12.25
C PHE A 523 12.62 -4.42 13.45
N ALA A 524 11.98 -3.99 14.52
CA ALA A 524 11.88 -4.75 15.78
C ALA A 524 11.18 -6.10 15.61
N SER A 525 10.33 -6.24 14.59
CA SER A 525 9.75 -7.52 14.17
C SER A 525 10.80 -8.59 13.84
N MET A 526 12.00 -8.21 13.41
CA MET A 526 13.10 -9.14 13.15
C MET A 526 13.56 -9.87 14.42
N LYS A 527 13.44 -9.25 15.60
CA LYS A 527 13.73 -9.92 16.85
C LYS A 527 12.75 -11.07 17.13
N LEU A 528 11.47 -10.86 16.83
CA LEU A 528 10.46 -11.91 16.91
C LEU A 528 10.77 -13.02 15.90
N ALA A 529 11.09 -12.65 14.66
CA ALA A 529 11.46 -13.58 13.60
C ALA A 529 12.66 -14.47 13.99
N ASP A 530 13.70 -13.89 14.56
CA ASP A 530 14.88 -14.63 15.04
C ASP A 530 14.52 -15.67 16.11
N GLU A 531 13.62 -15.32 17.04
CA GLU A 531 13.15 -16.26 18.06
C GLU A 531 12.24 -17.36 17.48
N ILE A 532 11.39 -17.05 16.49
CA ILE A 532 10.52 -18.04 15.83
C ILE A 532 11.37 -19.07 15.08
N LEU A 533 12.42 -18.62 14.40
CA LEU A 533 13.31 -19.51 13.66
C LEU A 533 14.04 -20.52 14.55
N LYS A 534 14.20 -20.23 15.85
CA LYS A 534 14.75 -21.19 16.82
C LYS A 534 13.81 -22.36 17.14
N LEU A 535 12.53 -22.26 16.82
CA LEU A 535 11.59 -23.37 16.91
C LEU A 535 11.85 -24.43 15.84
N SER A 536 12.53 -24.08 14.76
CA SER A 536 12.96 -25.04 13.77
C SER A 536 14.13 -25.88 14.29
N GLN A 537 14.10 -27.16 13.99
CA GLN A 537 15.17 -28.10 14.31
C GLN A 537 16.14 -28.32 13.13
N ASP A 538 16.18 -27.42 12.16
CA ASP A 538 17.15 -27.49 11.06
C ASP A 538 18.56 -27.16 11.59
N HIS A 539 19.39 -28.19 11.71
CA HIS A 539 20.79 -28.06 12.13
C HIS A 539 21.74 -27.68 10.98
N THR A 540 21.25 -27.63 9.76
CA THR A 540 22.03 -27.25 8.56
C THR A 540 22.07 -25.73 8.36
N ARG A 541 21.22 -24.99 9.09
CA ARG A 541 21.12 -23.54 9.07
C ARG A 541 21.20 -22.95 10.48
N ARG A 542 21.81 -21.80 10.59
CA ARG A 542 21.86 -21.02 11.82
C ARG A 542 21.55 -19.58 11.50
N TYR A 543 20.72 -18.96 12.33
CA TYR A 543 20.44 -17.55 12.28
C TYR A 543 21.21 -16.85 13.39
N GLU A 544 21.84 -15.74 13.08
CA GLU A 544 22.54 -14.92 14.07
C GLU A 544 21.71 -13.67 14.35
N SER A 545 21.45 -13.42 15.62
CA SER A 545 20.72 -12.23 16.05
C SER A 545 21.48 -10.95 15.68
N ILE A 546 20.74 -9.91 15.41
CA ILE A 546 21.23 -8.60 15.01
C ILE A 546 21.98 -7.97 16.19
N LYS A 547 23.22 -7.54 15.94
CA LYS A 547 23.99 -6.73 16.88
C LYS A 547 24.63 -5.58 16.12
N ASP A 548 24.65 -4.42 16.77
CA ASP A 548 25.39 -3.23 16.31
C ASP A 548 24.96 -2.68 14.92
N LEU A 549 23.70 -2.90 14.53
CA LEU A 549 23.16 -2.34 13.31
C LEU A 549 22.82 -0.87 13.49
N LYS A 550 23.07 -0.09 12.45
CA LYS A 550 22.64 1.30 12.36
C LYS A 550 21.23 1.39 11.77
N THR A 551 20.45 2.35 12.24
CA THR A 551 19.16 2.66 11.66
C THR A 551 19.32 3.15 10.22
N PRO A 552 18.62 2.56 9.24
CA PRO A 552 18.62 3.05 7.88
C PRO A 552 18.19 4.51 7.79
N PHE A 553 18.83 5.29 6.92
CA PHE A 553 18.43 6.67 6.71
C PHE A 553 18.59 7.10 5.25
N SER A 554 17.94 8.19 4.89
CA SER A 554 18.17 8.86 3.61
C SER A 554 18.47 10.34 3.81
N ASP A 555 19.47 10.85 3.08
CA ASP A 555 19.74 12.27 2.92
C ASP A 555 19.08 12.78 1.64
N GLU A 556 18.35 13.88 1.73
CA GLU A 556 17.62 14.49 0.63
C GLU A 556 18.18 15.86 0.28
N LEU A 557 18.38 16.09 -1.03
CA LEU A 557 18.48 17.41 -1.64
C LEU A 557 17.34 17.59 -2.62
N THR A 558 16.50 18.61 -2.43
CA THR A 558 15.44 19.00 -3.37
C THR A 558 15.67 20.40 -3.90
N LEU A 559 15.54 20.56 -5.22
CA LEU A 559 15.54 21.84 -5.92
C LEU A 559 14.30 21.89 -6.81
N ALA A 560 13.47 22.93 -6.69
CA ALA A 560 12.31 23.08 -7.55
C ALA A 560 12.12 24.53 -8.00
N LEU A 561 11.54 24.66 -9.19
CA LEU A 561 11.12 25.93 -9.78
C LEU A 561 9.64 25.82 -10.14
N HIS A 562 8.85 26.77 -9.66
CA HIS A 562 7.44 26.90 -9.99
C HIS A 562 7.20 28.20 -10.74
N GLN A 563 6.43 28.13 -11.83
CA GLN A 563 6.10 29.26 -12.65
C GLN A 563 4.63 29.26 -13.04
N ASN A 564 3.91 30.30 -12.67
CA ASN A 564 2.55 30.54 -13.12
C ASN A 564 2.57 31.42 -14.40
N LEU A 565 1.89 30.96 -15.45
CA LEU A 565 1.80 31.60 -16.76
C LEU A 565 0.30 31.76 -17.12
N GLY A 566 -0.33 32.83 -16.66
CA GLY A 566 -1.78 33.00 -16.80
C GLY A 566 -2.55 31.89 -16.10
N ASN A 567 -3.30 31.08 -16.86
CA ASN A 567 -4.04 29.93 -16.31
C ASN A 567 -3.22 28.63 -16.24
N LEU A 568 -1.92 28.68 -16.46
CA LEU A 568 -1.04 27.51 -16.42
C LEU A 568 -0.11 27.59 -15.21
N SER A 569 0.08 26.46 -14.55
CA SER A 569 1.12 26.26 -13.53
C SER A 569 2.11 25.23 -14.04
N LEU A 570 3.37 25.63 -14.15
CA LEU A 570 4.50 24.77 -14.52
C LEU A 570 5.40 24.60 -13.31
N SER A 571 5.80 23.37 -13.01
CA SER A 571 6.81 23.08 -11.99
C SER A 571 7.84 22.08 -12.51
N GLY A 572 9.11 22.37 -12.25
CA GLY A 572 10.22 21.45 -12.46
C GLY A 572 10.91 21.17 -11.13
N ARG A 573 11.18 19.91 -10.82
CA ARG A 573 11.84 19.49 -9.58
C ARG A 573 12.94 18.49 -9.86
N TYR A 574 14.03 18.65 -9.14
CA TYR A 574 15.11 17.66 -9.01
C TYR A 574 15.18 17.24 -7.55
N THR A 575 15.16 15.94 -7.28
CA THR A 575 15.34 15.37 -5.95
C THR A 575 16.45 14.33 -6.02
N LEU A 576 17.46 14.47 -5.13
CA LEU A 576 18.48 13.47 -4.87
C LEU A 576 18.17 12.83 -3.52
N ARG A 577 18.08 11.51 -3.49
CA ARG A 577 18.03 10.69 -2.27
C ARG A 577 19.28 9.83 -2.20
N ASP A 578 20.01 9.93 -1.09
CA ASP A 578 21.16 9.10 -0.76
C ASP A 578 20.75 8.17 0.39
N TYR A 579 20.44 6.90 0.05
CA TYR A 579 19.97 5.88 0.99
C TYR A 579 21.16 5.16 1.58
N ARG A 580 21.25 5.14 2.91
CA ARG A 580 22.37 4.61 3.65
C ARG A 580 21.97 3.64 4.74
N ASP A 581 22.94 2.79 5.11
CA ASP A 581 22.82 1.81 6.19
C ASP A 581 21.59 0.88 6.04
N ARG A 582 21.19 0.51 4.79
CA ARG A 582 20.11 -0.44 4.52
C ARG A 582 20.31 -1.70 5.34
N LEU A 583 19.22 -2.31 5.79
CA LEU A 583 19.26 -3.64 6.39
C LEU A 583 19.08 -4.69 5.30
N VAL A 584 20.09 -5.50 5.11
CA VAL A 584 20.08 -6.60 4.15
C VAL A 584 20.38 -7.91 4.84
N THR A 585 19.82 -8.97 4.33
CA THR A 585 20.16 -10.32 4.76
C THR A 585 21.44 -10.75 4.08
N HIS A 586 22.30 -11.40 4.83
CA HIS A 586 23.57 -11.94 4.35
C HIS A 586 23.67 -13.42 4.68
N ARG A 587 24.11 -14.21 3.71
CA ARG A 587 24.34 -15.65 3.87
C ARG A 587 25.81 -15.94 3.81
N SER A 588 26.32 -16.66 4.81
CA SER A 588 27.67 -17.18 4.85
C SER A 588 27.66 -18.69 5.09
N GLN A 589 28.80 -19.34 4.95
CA GLN A 589 28.96 -20.76 5.22
C GLN A 589 30.10 -20.97 6.20
N VAL A 590 29.82 -21.61 7.32
CA VAL A 590 30.81 -22.00 8.35
C VAL A 590 30.87 -23.50 8.44
N GLY A 591 31.86 -24.11 7.81
CA GLY A 591 31.92 -25.55 7.62
C GLY A 591 30.81 -26.06 6.71
N SER A 592 29.95 -26.96 7.23
CA SER A 592 28.75 -27.45 6.50
C SER A 592 27.47 -26.65 6.84
N VAL A 593 27.54 -25.71 7.78
CA VAL A 593 26.38 -24.95 8.26
C VAL A 593 26.26 -23.64 7.48
N LYS A 594 25.07 -23.37 6.93
CA LYS A 594 24.71 -22.07 6.36
C LYS A 594 24.33 -21.12 7.52
N VAL A 595 24.90 -19.94 7.54
CA VAL A 595 24.62 -18.91 8.55
C VAL A 595 24.00 -17.73 7.83
N ASP A 596 22.77 -17.42 8.21
CA ASP A 596 22.05 -16.22 7.74
C ASP A 596 22.11 -15.16 8.86
N ASP A 597 22.51 -13.95 8.51
CA ASP A 597 22.57 -12.81 9.42
C ASP A 597 22.01 -11.54 8.74
N TYR A 598 21.80 -10.48 9.53
CA TYR A 598 21.46 -9.16 9.01
C TYR A 598 22.66 -8.24 9.12
N ARG A 599 22.85 -7.40 8.10
CA ARG A 599 23.92 -6.40 8.05
C ARG A 599 23.42 -5.09 7.49
N ASN A 600 24.12 -4.00 7.82
CA ASN A 600 23.98 -2.79 7.01
C ASN A 600 24.59 -3.06 5.63
N GLY A 601 23.77 -2.96 4.60
CA GLY A 601 24.14 -3.22 3.21
C GLY A 601 24.73 -2.00 2.52
N GLU A 602 24.87 -2.12 1.22
CA GLU A 602 25.42 -1.05 0.38
C GLU A 602 24.47 0.15 0.28
N ASP A 603 25.08 1.34 0.31
CA ASP A 603 24.38 2.60 0.03
C ASP A 603 24.00 2.68 -1.45
N TYR A 604 22.93 3.40 -1.76
CA TYR A 604 22.53 3.69 -3.14
C TYR A 604 21.94 5.09 -3.26
N LYS A 605 21.98 5.63 -4.47
CA LYS A 605 21.43 6.95 -4.77
C LYS A 605 20.28 6.85 -5.77
N VAL A 606 19.34 7.75 -5.61
CA VAL A 606 18.23 7.92 -6.53
C VAL A 606 18.15 9.38 -6.94
N HIS A 607 18.25 9.62 -8.24
CA HIS A 607 18.05 10.93 -8.84
C HIS A 607 16.67 10.94 -9.50
N VAL A 608 15.82 11.88 -9.10
CA VAL A 608 14.48 12.02 -9.66
C VAL A 608 14.31 13.40 -10.27
N TYR A 609 13.93 13.42 -11.52
CA TYR A 609 13.57 14.63 -12.26
C TYR A 609 12.07 14.60 -12.49
N THR A 610 11.34 15.63 -12.06
CA THR A 610 9.88 15.72 -12.22
C THR A 610 9.52 17.01 -12.93
N LEU A 611 8.68 16.93 -13.93
CA LEU A 611 8.07 18.07 -14.63
C LEU A 611 6.55 17.94 -14.50
N GLN A 612 5.88 19.00 -14.06
CA GLN A 612 4.42 19.03 -13.94
C GLN A 612 3.87 20.29 -14.61
N LEU A 613 2.75 20.14 -15.30
CA LEU A 613 2.02 21.21 -15.94
C LEU A 613 0.52 20.99 -15.76
N ASN A 614 -0.19 21.97 -15.24
CA ASN A 614 -1.64 21.89 -15.04
C ASN A 614 -2.32 23.25 -15.24
N ASN A 615 -3.63 23.23 -15.51
CA ASN A 615 -4.41 24.46 -15.48
C ASN A 615 -4.72 24.87 -14.02
N ILE A 616 -4.66 26.19 -13.76
CA ILE A 616 -4.93 26.77 -12.43
C ILE A 616 -6.43 26.87 -12.19
N ALA A 617 -7.20 27.25 -13.19
CA ALA A 617 -8.65 27.31 -13.14
C ALA A 617 -9.26 26.43 -14.23
N PRO A 618 -10.43 25.80 -14.00
CA PRO A 618 -11.09 25.01 -15.03
C PRO A 618 -11.28 25.79 -16.32
N LEU A 619 -11.07 25.13 -17.45
CA LEU A 619 -11.34 25.68 -18.76
C LEU A 619 -12.80 25.45 -19.13
N THR A 620 -13.56 26.50 -19.36
CA THR A 620 -14.95 26.39 -19.81
C THR A 620 -14.99 26.29 -21.33
N LEU A 621 -15.46 25.12 -21.85
CA LEU A 621 -15.67 24.87 -23.27
C LEU A 621 -17.16 24.57 -23.51
N GLY A 622 -17.90 25.59 -23.96
CA GLY A 622 -19.36 25.48 -24.11
C GLY A 622 -20.05 25.24 -22.78
N ALA A 623 -20.75 24.10 -22.64
CA ALA A 623 -21.45 23.70 -21.42
C ALA A 623 -20.60 22.84 -20.46
N SER A 624 -19.33 22.58 -20.79
CA SER A 624 -18.43 21.71 -20.02
C SER A 624 -17.29 22.49 -19.36
N GLN A 625 -16.82 21.99 -18.22
CA GLN A 625 -15.66 22.47 -17.50
C GLN A 625 -14.57 21.39 -17.55
N TRP A 626 -13.32 21.80 -17.79
CA TRP A 626 -12.21 20.90 -17.99
C TRP A 626 -11.05 21.23 -17.07
N GLU A 627 -10.56 20.21 -16.38
CA GLU A 627 -9.32 20.25 -15.62
C GLU A 627 -8.36 19.25 -16.22
N TRP A 628 -7.09 19.62 -16.34
CA TRP A 628 -6.08 18.72 -16.84
C TRP A 628 -4.76 18.90 -16.12
N SER A 629 -3.99 17.83 -16.05
CA SER A 629 -2.65 17.78 -15.49
C SER A 629 -1.76 16.87 -16.32
N LEU A 630 -0.52 17.28 -16.52
CA LEU A 630 0.53 16.49 -17.14
C LEU A 630 1.70 16.41 -16.17
N ALA A 631 2.15 15.22 -15.86
CA ALA A 631 3.34 14.99 -15.05
C ALA A 631 4.27 14.01 -15.77
N ALA A 632 5.56 14.31 -15.78
CA ALA A 632 6.60 13.42 -16.28
C ALA A 632 7.68 13.31 -15.23
N ASP A 633 8.09 12.10 -14.91
CA ASP A 633 9.18 11.85 -14.01
C ASP A 633 10.20 10.89 -14.63
N TRP A 634 11.44 11.09 -14.26
CA TRP A 634 12.57 10.22 -14.60
C TRP A 634 13.31 9.88 -13.32
N LEU A 635 13.43 8.59 -13.03
CA LEU A 635 14.10 8.04 -11.86
C LEU A 635 15.34 7.27 -12.31
N GLU A 636 16.51 7.73 -11.90
CA GLU A 636 17.78 7.07 -12.12
C GLU A 636 18.31 6.54 -10.78
N THR A 637 18.60 5.26 -10.71
CA THR A 637 19.07 4.62 -9.47
C THR A 637 20.29 3.73 -9.75
N ASP A 638 21.22 3.69 -8.80
CA ASP A 638 22.29 2.72 -8.74
C ASP A 638 22.01 1.56 -7.76
N ARG A 639 20.76 1.42 -7.31
CA ARG A 639 20.31 0.35 -6.43
C ARG A 639 20.61 -1.01 -7.05
N ASN A 640 21.03 -1.93 -6.19
CA ASN A 640 21.36 -3.30 -6.53
C ASN A 640 20.49 -4.24 -5.69
N ASP A 641 19.63 -5.01 -6.37
CA ASP A 641 18.71 -5.98 -5.77
C ASP A 641 19.18 -7.43 -5.98
N LEU A 642 20.48 -7.65 -6.03
CA LEU A 642 21.06 -8.98 -6.19
C LEU A 642 20.64 -9.92 -5.06
N ASP A 643 20.34 -11.16 -5.42
CA ASP A 643 20.13 -12.24 -4.45
C ASP A 643 21.32 -12.34 -3.49
N LYS A 644 21.03 -12.58 -2.22
CA LYS A 644 21.96 -12.72 -1.10
C LYS A 644 23.10 -13.72 -1.35
N ALA A 645 22.85 -14.72 -2.20
CA ALA A 645 23.82 -15.74 -2.56
C ALA A 645 24.77 -15.31 -3.68
N MET A 646 24.49 -14.19 -4.34
CA MET A 646 25.24 -13.73 -5.51
C MET A 646 26.35 -12.76 -5.12
N ASN A 647 27.54 -12.95 -5.72
CA ASN A 647 28.64 -12.01 -5.58
C ASN A 647 28.44 -10.83 -6.57
N PRO A 648 28.22 -9.61 -6.13
CA PRO A 648 27.99 -8.45 -7.01
C PRO A 648 29.17 -8.12 -7.92
N ASP A 649 30.39 -8.45 -7.50
CA ASP A 649 31.61 -8.18 -8.24
C ASP A 649 32.03 -9.35 -9.15
N GLU A 650 31.28 -10.45 -9.16
CA GLU A 650 31.50 -11.58 -10.04
C GLU A 650 31.40 -11.18 -11.51
N ALA A 651 32.36 -11.66 -12.33
CA ALA A 651 32.31 -11.45 -13.76
C ALA A 651 31.23 -12.31 -14.40
N VAL A 652 30.35 -11.68 -15.17
CA VAL A 652 29.30 -12.33 -15.97
C VAL A 652 29.33 -11.81 -17.39
N MET A 653 28.72 -12.53 -18.30
CA MET A 653 28.57 -12.09 -19.70
C MET A 653 27.10 -11.81 -19.99
N LEU A 654 26.76 -10.56 -20.34
CA LEU A 654 25.44 -10.15 -20.82
C LEU A 654 25.52 -9.78 -22.30
N ASP A 655 24.74 -10.48 -23.15
CA ASP A 655 24.68 -10.26 -24.60
C ASP A 655 26.07 -10.27 -25.28
N GLY A 656 26.97 -11.12 -24.79
CA GLY A 656 28.34 -11.21 -25.31
C GLY A 656 29.32 -10.17 -24.76
N ALA A 657 28.89 -9.26 -23.87
CA ALA A 657 29.75 -8.29 -23.20
C ALA A 657 30.07 -8.72 -21.76
N MET A 658 31.34 -8.70 -21.38
CA MET A 658 31.77 -9.02 -20.03
C MET A 658 31.57 -7.80 -19.11
N MET A 659 30.97 -8.02 -17.95
CA MET A 659 30.73 -7.00 -16.92
C MET A 659 30.62 -7.63 -15.55
N SER A 660 30.57 -6.83 -14.47
CA SER A 660 30.23 -7.37 -13.16
C SER A 660 28.72 -7.67 -13.09
N ARG A 661 28.33 -8.57 -12.20
CA ARG A 661 26.92 -8.89 -11.95
C ARG A 661 26.14 -7.63 -11.54
N ARG A 662 26.72 -6.76 -10.71
CA ARG A 662 26.17 -5.44 -10.37
C ARG A 662 25.88 -4.58 -11.61
N GLN A 663 26.83 -4.49 -12.54
CA GLN A 663 26.63 -3.72 -13.78
C GLN A 663 25.56 -4.33 -14.66
N MET A 664 25.42 -5.66 -14.65
CA MET A 664 24.35 -6.34 -15.35
C MET A 664 22.97 -5.97 -14.77
N GLU A 665 22.78 -6.06 -13.45
CA GLU A 665 21.53 -5.72 -12.78
C GLU A 665 21.15 -4.25 -13.01
N GLN A 666 22.09 -3.33 -12.85
CA GLN A 666 21.86 -1.92 -13.13
C GLN A 666 21.47 -1.66 -14.59
N LYS A 667 22.06 -2.39 -15.52
CA LYS A 667 21.76 -2.22 -16.95
C LYS A 667 20.39 -2.80 -17.33
N VAL A 668 20.00 -3.89 -16.71
CA VAL A 668 18.70 -4.53 -16.97
C VAL A 668 17.59 -3.77 -16.25
N ASN A 669 17.80 -3.32 -15.01
CA ASN A 669 16.87 -2.54 -14.19
C ASN A 669 15.42 -3.04 -14.28
N SER A 670 15.22 -4.30 -13.90
CA SER A 670 13.93 -4.99 -14.07
C SER A 670 12.89 -4.67 -12.98
N SER A 671 13.31 -3.96 -11.90
CA SER A 671 12.48 -3.80 -10.71
C SER A 671 11.53 -2.59 -10.76
N GLN A 672 11.86 -1.53 -11.53
CA GLN A 672 11.04 -0.31 -11.58
C GLN A 672 11.14 0.38 -12.95
N GLU A 673 10.06 1.04 -13.38
CA GLU A 673 10.10 1.90 -14.57
C GLU A 673 10.96 3.14 -14.32
N GLU A 674 11.97 3.34 -15.18
CA GLU A 674 12.88 4.50 -15.11
C GLU A 674 12.14 5.82 -15.27
N TRP A 675 11.12 5.87 -16.14
CA TRP A 675 10.34 7.08 -16.36
C TRP A 675 8.86 6.76 -16.57
N MET A 676 8.04 7.73 -16.24
CA MET A 676 6.60 7.64 -16.46
C MET A 676 6.04 9.03 -16.82
N VAL A 677 5.14 9.04 -17.80
CA VAL A 677 4.34 10.22 -18.12
C VAL A 677 2.90 9.94 -17.71
N ARG A 678 2.31 10.87 -16.97
CA ARG A 678 0.93 10.81 -16.48
C ARG A 678 0.15 12.00 -17.01
N LEU A 679 -0.97 11.74 -17.66
CA LEU A 679 -1.93 12.77 -18.09
C LEU A 679 -3.25 12.53 -17.35
N GLY A 680 -3.70 13.52 -16.61
CA GLY A 680 -5.03 13.59 -16.02
C GLY A 680 -5.91 14.51 -16.86
N LEU A 681 -7.14 14.12 -17.13
CA LEU A 681 -8.13 14.92 -17.82
C LEU A 681 -9.50 14.67 -17.22
N ASP A 682 -10.03 15.67 -16.53
CA ASP A 682 -11.32 15.60 -15.87
C ASP A 682 -12.27 16.59 -16.51
N MET A 683 -13.50 16.14 -16.84
CA MET A 683 -14.55 16.93 -17.42
C MET A 683 -15.80 16.89 -16.56
N GLU A 684 -16.39 18.04 -16.33
CA GLU A 684 -17.74 18.16 -15.80
C GLU A 684 -18.70 18.70 -16.84
N LEU A 685 -19.86 18.08 -16.94
CA LEU A 685 -20.99 18.53 -17.75
C LEU A 685 -22.20 18.80 -16.83
N PRO A 686 -22.24 20.01 -16.21
CA PRO A 686 -23.23 20.31 -15.14
C PRO A 686 -24.68 20.18 -15.59
N ALA A 687 -24.98 20.56 -16.86
CA ALA A 687 -26.33 20.49 -17.39
C ALA A 687 -26.93 19.06 -17.43
N TRP A 688 -26.08 18.04 -17.41
CA TRP A 688 -26.47 16.63 -17.48
C TRP A 688 -26.04 15.85 -16.24
N ASN A 689 -25.38 16.51 -15.27
CA ASN A 689 -24.77 15.91 -14.09
C ASN A 689 -23.88 14.72 -14.44
N ILE A 690 -23.00 14.91 -15.44
CA ILE A 690 -22.04 13.92 -15.85
C ILE A 690 -20.64 14.43 -15.47
N THR A 691 -19.87 13.56 -14.83
CA THR A 691 -18.43 13.72 -14.64
C THR A 691 -17.69 12.63 -15.40
N TRP A 692 -16.58 13.01 -16.07
CA TRP A 692 -15.73 12.10 -16.82
C TRP A 692 -14.28 12.31 -16.46
N GLY A 693 -13.71 11.38 -15.68
CA GLY A 693 -12.32 11.38 -15.25
C GLY A 693 -11.48 10.43 -16.08
N ASN A 694 -10.28 10.86 -16.45
CA ASN A 694 -9.34 10.07 -17.23
C ASN A 694 -7.93 10.19 -16.68
N LYS A 695 -7.21 9.07 -16.63
CA LYS A 695 -5.80 8.99 -16.30
C LYS A 695 -5.08 8.15 -17.36
N LEU A 696 -4.12 8.75 -18.03
CA LEU A 696 -3.27 8.08 -19.00
C LEU A 696 -1.85 7.97 -18.44
N TYR A 697 -1.32 6.78 -18.47
CA TYR A 697 0.04 6.46 -18.01
C TYR A 697 0.84 5.93 -19.19
N VAL A 698 1.98 6.54 -19.49
CA VAL A 698 2.97 6.00 -20.43
C VAL A 698 4.19 5.64 -19.61
N LYS A 699 4.49 4.35 -19.54
CA LYS A 699 5.53 3.77 -18.69
C LYS A 699 6.75 3.38 -19.52
N ALA A 700 7.96 3.55 -18.95
CA ALA A 700 9.21 3.14 -19.54
C ALA A 700 9.22 1.67 -19.96
N PRO A 701 10.07 1.28 -20.90
CA PRO A 701 10.36 -0.13 -21.16
C PRO A 701 10.88 -0.82 -19.87
N VAL A 702 10.41 -2.03 -19.65
CA VAL A 702 10.96 -2.93 -18.63
C VAL A 702 11.85 -3.95 -19.33
N ARG A 703 12.95 -4.32 -18.70
CA ARG A 703 13.90 -5.29 -19.21
C ARG A 703 14.02 -6.48 -18.27
N GLY A 704 14.28 -7.62 -18.81
CA GLY A 704 14.57 -8.84 -18.05
C GLY A 704 15.81 -9.53 -18.61
N TYR A 705 16.25 -10.58 -17.96
CA TYR A 705 17.34 -11.43 -18.47
C TYR A 705 17.06 -12.91 -18.19
N GLU A 706 17.69 -13.76 -18.97
CA GLU A 706 17.66 -15.20 -18.79
C GLU A 706 19.08 -15.75 -18.81
N SER A 707 19.33 -16.78 -17.98
CA SER A 707 20.58 -17.53 -18.02
C SER A 707 20.62 -18.42 -19.25
N VAL A 708 21.64 -18.26 -20.10
CA VAL A 708 21.84 -19.04 -21.31
C VAL A 708 22.66 -20.31 -21.03
N ASN A 709 23.58 -20.24 -20.06
CA ASN A 709 24.43 -21.38 -19.66
C ASN A 709 24.91 -21.20 -18.22
N SER A 710 24.32 -21.95 -17.29
CA SER A 710 24.66 -21.95 -15.87
C SER A 710 25.80 -22.93 -15.50
N GLN A 711 26.28 -23.76 -16.43
CA GLN A 711 27.35 -24.76 -16.20
C GLN A 711 28.73 -24.29 -16.67
N ALA A 712 28.81 -23.12 -17.29
CA ALA A 712 30.06 -22.54 -17.74
C ALA A 712 30.83 -21.91 -16.56
N ALA A 713 32.17 -21.86 -16.64
CA ALA A 713 33.02 -21.16 -15.69
C ALA A 713 32.73 -19.62 -15.63
N LEU A 714 32.06 -19.08 -16.63
CA LEU A 714 31.53 -17.73 -16.73
C LEU A 714 30.05 -17.82 -17.03
N GLU A 715 29.20 -17.31 -16.15
CA GLU A 715 27.76 -17.29 -16.37
C GLU A 715 27.40 -16.34 -17.51
N MET A 716 26.53 -16.84 -18.41
CA MET A 716 26.11 -16.12 -19.60
C MET A 716 24.63 -15.80 -19.55
N TYR A 717 24.30 -14.55 -19.82
CA TYR A 717 22.93 -14.03 -19.80
C TYR A 717 22.58 -13.38 -21.12
N ARG A 718 21.29 -13.41 -21.44
CA ARG A 718 20.67 -12.68 -22.55
C ARG A 718 19.65 -11.70 -21.99
N SER A 719 19.69 -10.44 -22.42
CA SER A 719 18.68 -9.45 -22.06
C SER A 719 17.46 -9.50 -22.98
N TYR A 720 16.33 -9.09 -22.44
CA TYR A 720 15.06 -8.92 -23.14
C TYR A 720 14.49 -7.55 -22.84
N ASP A 721 13.99 -6.86 -23.86
CA ASP A 721 13.28 -5.59 -23.73
C ASP A 721 11.80 -5.85 -24.04
N PHE A 722 10.94 -5.66 -23.01
CA PHE A 722 9.49 -5.87 -23.11
C PHE A 722 8.74 -4.64 -23.65
N GLY A 723 9.45 -3.58 -23.97
CA GLY A 723 8.90 -2.35 -24.51
C GLY A 723 8.18 -1.47 -23.48
N SER A 724 7.74 -0.31 -23.95
CA SER A 724 6.95 0.64 -23.16
C SER A 724 5.50 0.15 -23.03
N HIS A 725 4.80 0.63 -21.97
CA HIS A 725 3.40 0.31 -21.74
C HIS A 725 2.57 1.58 -21.61
N THR A 726 1.44 1.62 -22.32
CA THR A 726 0.48 2.72 -22.22
C THR A 726 -0.82 2.20 -21.66
N GLN A 727 -1.22 2.75 -20.51
CA GLN A 727 -2.46 2.43 -19.82
C GLN A 727 -3.35 3.68 -19.76
N TRP A 728 -4.59 3.56 -20.20
CA TRP A 728 -5.58 4.61 -20.06
C TRP A 728 -6.73 4.10 -19.22
N ASP A 729 -6.96 4.74 -18.06
CA ASP A 729 -8.07 4.46 -17.16
C ASP A 729 -9.10 5.57 -17.27
N SER A 730 -10.38 5.22 -17.34
CA SER A 730 -11.49 6.15 -17.55
C SER A 730 -12.63 5.86 -16.60
N ARG A 731 -13.23 6.90 -16.02
CA ARG A 731 -14.42 6.85 -15.17
C ARG A 731 -15.48 7.79 -15.70
N ILE A 732 -16.68 7.27 -15.94
CA ILE A 732 -17.87 8.06 -16.27
C ILE A 732 -18.87 7.87 -15.14
N ARG A 733 -19.32 8.97 -14.56
CA ARG A 733 -20.36 9.00 -13.53
C ARG A 733 -21.50 9.90 -13.97
N TRP A 734 -22.71 9.39 -13.88
CA TRP A 734 -23.93 10.07 -14.23
C TRP A 734 -24.92 10.09 -13.06
N GLU A 735 -25.41 11.29 -12.72
CA GLU A 735 -26.35 11.56 -11.63
C GLU A 735 -27.66 12.09 -12.21
N PRO A 736 -28.59 11.19 -12.67
CA PRO A 736 -29.79 11.60 -13.41
C PRO A 736 -30.75 12.42 -12.52
N GLN A 737 -31.08 13.64 -12.95
CA GLN A 737 -32.04 14.50 -12.26
C GLN A 737 -33.45 13.87 -12.17
N ALA A 738 -33.84 13.04 -13.16
CA ALA A 738 -35.11 12.33 -13.18
C ALA A 738 -35.31 11.40 -11.97
N LEU A 739 -34.25 11.01 -11.29
CA LEU A 739 -34.26 10.19 -10.07
C LEU A 739 -34.02 11.04 -8.81
N GLY A 740 -34.27 12.35 -8.85
CA GLY A 740 -34.09 13.25 -7.72
C GLY A 740 -32.64 13.62 -7.42
N GLY A 741 -31.66 13.17 -8.25
CA GLY A 741 -30.23 13.38 -8.00
C GLY A 741 -29.66 12.51 -6.88
N GLU A 742 -30.47 11.64 -6.28
CA GLU A 742 -30.05 10.75 -5.18
C GLU A 742 -29.36 9.48 -5.67
N VAL A 743 -29.72 9.01 -6.88
CA VAL A 743 -29.13 7.83 -7.51
C VAL A 743 -28.06 8.23 -8.50
N TYR A 744 -26.95 7.50 -8.53
CA TYR A 744 -25.95 7.64 -9.58
C TYR A 744 -25.55 6.28 -10.17
N LEU A 745 -25.09 6.33 -11.41
CA LEU A 745 -24.51 5.22 -12.13
C LEU A 745 -23.07 5.57 -12.51
N GLN A 746 -22.14 4.65 -12.34
CA GLN A 746 -20.74 4.84 -12.66
C GLN A 746 -20.19 3.63 -13.42
N LEU A 747 -19.39 3.92 -14.45
CA LEU A 747 -18.62 2.95 -15.20
C LEU A 747 -17.15 3.32 -15.10
N ASP A 748 -16.33 2.39 -14.58
CA ASP A 748 -14.88 2.47 -14.65
C ASP A 748 -14.37 1.50 -15.72
N ILE A 749 -13.44 1.96 -16.54
CA ILE A 749 -12.75 1.17 -17.56
C ILE A 749 -11.25 1.30 -17.29
N ASN A 750 -10.66 0.27 -16.72
CA ASN A 750 -9.22 0.21 -16.57
C ASN A 750 -8.59 -0.33 -17.85
N ASN A 751 -7.48 0.26 -18.29
CA ASN A 751 -6.77 -0.06 -19.50
C ASN A 751 -7.69 -0.03 -20.77
N VAL A 752 -8.30 1.13 -21.05
CA VAL A 752 -9.18 1.36 -22.21
C VAL A 752 -8.53 0.90 -23.53
N LEU A 753 -7.21 1.10 -23.68
CA LEU A 753 -6.44 0.72 -24.86
C LEU A 753 -6.29 -0.80 -25.01
N ASN A 754 -6.51 -1.55 -23.91
CA ASN A 754 -6.33 -2.99 -23.89
C ASN A 754 -4.92 -3.42 -24.31
N GLN A 755 -3.91 -2.64 -23.92
CA GLN A 755 -2.51 -2.95 -24.15
C GLN A 755 -2.01 -3.86 -23.02
N VAL A 756 -1.52 -5.03 -23.36
CA VAL A 756 -0.91 -5.97 -22.46
C VAL A 756 0.57 -6.07 -22.78
N ARG A 757 1.42 -5.96 -21.75
CA ARG A 757 2.87 -6.05 -21.84
C ARG A 757 3.38 -7.19 -20.99
N GLN A 758 4.29 -7.97 -21.52
CA GLN A 758 5.10 -8.88 -20.72
C GLN A 758 6.10 -8.05 -19.89
N TYR A 759 6.35 -8.40 -18.66
CA TYR A 759 7.32 -7.71 -17.80
C TYR A 759 8.27 -8.64 -17.06
N SER A 760 8.06 -9.95 -17.14
CA SER A 760 8.98 -10.98 -16.67
C SER A 760 8.99 -12.16 -17.62
N LEU A 761 10.15 -12.82 -17.74
CA LEU A 761 10.29 -14.04 -18.53
C LEU A 761 9.77 -15.28 -17.80
N LYS A 762 9.74 -15.24 -16.45
CA LYS A 762 9.44 -16.39 -15.61
C LYS A 762 8.35 -16.07 -14.61
N ALA A 763 7.28 -16.83 -14.66
CA ALA A 763 6.20 -16.76 -13.69
C ALA A 763 6.40 -17.70 -12.50
N ASN A 764 7.15 -18.78 -12.69
CA ASN A 764 7.40 -19.82 -11.68
C ASN A 764 8.86 -20.26 -11.66
N GLN A 765 9.22 -21.09 -10.68
CA GLN A 765 10.56 -21.65 -10.56
C GLN A 765 10.98 -22.51 -11.78
N ASN A 766 10.01 -23.06 -12.50
CA ASN A 766 10.24 -23.87 -13.69
C ASN A 766 10.45 -23.02 -14.96
N GLY A 767 10.13 -21.72 -14.93
CA GLY A 767 10.47 -20.76 -15.98
C GLY A 767 9.76 -20.96 -17.32
N GLU A 768 8.56 -21.50 -17.31
CA GLU A 768 7.86 -21.96 -18.50
C GLU A 768 7.02 -20.87 -19.17
N TYR A 769 6.61 -19.81 -18.47
CA TYR A 769 5.85 -18.71 -19.04
C TYR A 769 6.16 -17.38 -18.33
N GLY A 770 5.91 -16.29 -19.03
CA GLY A 770 6.16 -14.93 -18.51
C GLY A 770 5.00 -14.35 -17.73
N LEU A 771 5.28 -13.26 -17.00
CA LEU A 771 4.28 -12.43 -16.35
C LEU A 771 3.85 -11.30 -17.28
N TYR A 772 2.55 -10.95 -17.24
CA TYR A 772 1.95 -9.96 -18.12
C TYR A 772 1.11 -8.97 -17.32
N THR A 773 1.03 -7.72 -17.79
CA THR A 773 0.12 -6.71 -17.23
C THR A 773 -1.34 -7.06 -17.55
N PRO A 774 -2.31 -6.67 -16.68
CA PRO A 774 -3.71 -6.91 -16.94
C PRO A 774 -4.21 -6.20 -18.21
N GLY A 775 -5.13 -6.83 -18.94
CA GLY A 775 -5.85 -6.21 -20.05
C GLY A 775 -6.98 -5.29 -19.57
N ARG A 776 -7.88 -4.91 -20.51
CA ARG A 776 -9.01 -4.06 -20.19
C ARG A 776 -9.98 -4.72 -19.22
N GLN A 777 -10.38 -3.98 -18.18
CA GLN A 777 -11.33 -4.42 -17.18
C GLN A 777 -12.44 -3.39 -17.01
N PHE A 778 -13.70 -3.85 -16.92
CA PHE A 778 -14.86 -3.01 -16.66
C PHE A 778 -15.37 -3.21 -15.23
N TRP A 779 -15.76 -2.09 -14.59
CA TRP A 779 -16.45 -2.06 -13.33
C TRP A 779 -17.74 -1.27 -13.46
N LEU A 780 -18.81 -1.80 -12.93
CA LEU A 780 -20.09 -1.12 -12.82
C LEU A 780 -20.38 -0.79 -11.36
N GLU A 781 -20.84 0.44 -11.10
CA GLU A 781 -21.24 0.90 -9.78
C GLU A 781 -22.58 1.58 -9.84
N VAL A 782 -23.43 1.32 -8.84
CA VAL A 782 -24.64 2.07 -8.55
C VAL A 782 -24.58 2.56 -7.12
N GLY A 783 -24.98 3.80 -6.90
CA GLY A 783 -25.05 4.37 -5.56
C GLY A 783 -26.29 5.20 -5.34
N TYR A 784 -26.63 5.36 -4.07
CA TYR A 784 -27.75 6.14 -3.57
C TYR A 784 -27.28 7.07 -2.47
N ARG A 785 -27.65 8.36 -2.54
CA ARG A 785 -27.40 9.39 -1.52
C ARG A 785 -28.72 9.81 -0.89
N PHE A 786 -28.72 10.11 0.40
CA PHE A 786 -29.89 10.51 1.18
C PHE A 786 -29.57 11.55 2.24
#